data_f014822b73f73cba49186e03441ed4a7
#
_entry.id   f014822b73f73cba49186e03441ed4a7
#
_cell.length_a   1.000
_cell.length_b   1.000
_cell.length_c   1.000
_cell.angle_alpha   90.00
_cell.angle_beta   90.00
_cell.angle_gamma   90.00
#
_symmetry.space_group_name_H-M   'P 1'
#
loop_
_entity.id
_entity.type
_entity.pdbx_description
1 polymer ?
#
loop_
_entity_poly.entity_id
_entity_poly.type
_entity_poly.pdbx_seq_one_letter_code
_entity_poly.pdbx_strand_id
1 'polypeptide(L)'
;MPGTNLTREEAQQRAKLLTVDSYEIDLDLSGAQEGGTYRSVTTVRFDVAESGAASFIDLVAPAVHEVTLNGDALAPAEVFADSRIALPGLLAGRNVLRVVADCAYTNTGEGLHRFVDPVDEQAYLYTQFEVPDARRVFASFEQPDLKATFQFTVKAPTGWTVISNSPTPEPKDDTWVFEPTPRISSYITALIVGPYHSVHSVYEKDGQSVPLGIYCRPSLAEFLDSDAIFEVTRQGFDWFQEKFDYDYPFKKYDQLFVPEFNAGAMENAGAVTIRDQYVFRSKVTDAAYETRAETILHELAHMWFGDLVTMEWWNDLWLNESFATYTSIACQAYAPGSRWPHSWTTFANSMKTWAYRQDQLPSTHPIMAEIRDLDDVLVNFDGITYAKGASVLKQLVAYVGMDEFFAGVQAYFKRHAYGNTRLSDLLGALEETSGRDLSTWSKKWLQTAGINILRPEVETDGEGGAGVVTSFAIRQEAPALPAGAKGEPTLRPHRIAIGLYDLDEATGKLVRTDRIELDVDGELTAVPQLAGRARPAVFLLNDDDLSYAKVRLDEESLHFVTEHLGDFESSLPRALCWASAWDMTRDAELPTREYLSLVLSGIGKESDIGVVQSLHRQVKLAVELYADPTAREALLTRWTDATLAHLRAAAPASDHQLAWARAFAATARTPEQLDLLDSLLEGTHTIEGLAVDTELRWAFVERLAAVGRFDEAEIAGEYERDKTAAGERHAATARAARPTEEAKAEAWASVIDSDKLPNAVQEAVIGGFVQTDQRELLAPYTDKYFEVLKSVWDSRSHEIAQQIAIGLYPSLQVSQETLTRTDTWLAAAQPNAALARLVSESRAGVERALKAQAADAAAE
;
A
#
# COMPACT_ATOMS: atom_id res chain seq x y z
N MET A 1 -30.83 -13.94 7.84
CA MET A 1 -30.04 -15.08 7.30
C MET A 1 -28.58 -14.78 7.61
N PRO A 2 -27.76 -15.75 7.97
CA PRO A 2 -26.34 -15.49 8.16
C PRO A 2 -25.79 -15.01 6.82
N GLY A 3 -25.27 -13.80 6.77
CA GLY A 3 -24.69 -13.26 5.54
C GLY A 3 -23.31 -13.84 5.24
N THR A 4 -22.79 -13.57 4.05
CA THR A 4 -21.42 -13.96 3.65
C THR A 4 -20.35 -13.15 4.38
N ASN A 5 -20.74 -12.05 5.04
CA ASN A 5 -19.90 -11.12 5.76
C ASN A 5 -19.91 -11.45 7.26
N LEU A 6 -18.79 -11.92 7.81
CA LEU A 6 -18.67 -12.26 9.22
C LEU A 6 -18.64 -10.99 10.06
N THR A 7 -19.59 -10.88 11.01
CA THR A 7 -19.59 -9.77 11.96
C THR A 7 -18.68 -10.04 13.17
N ARG A 8 -18.25 -8.98 13.82
CA ARG A 8 -17.42 -9.07 15.05
C ARG A 8 -18.13 -9.84 16.15
N GLU A 9 -19.44 -9.65 16.31
CA GLU A 9 -20.25 -10.36 17.30
C GLU A 9 -20.30 -11.86 17.01
N GLU A 10 -20.52 -12.26 15.74
CA GLU A 10 -20.48 -13.68 15.34
C GLU A 10 -19.10 -14.29 15.61
N ALA A 11 -18.01 -13.59 15.26
CA ALA A 11 -16.65 -14.03 15.52
C ALA A 11 -16.39 -14.23 17.02
N GLN A 12 -16.78 -13.24 17.86
CA GLN A 12 -16.64 -13.34 19.32
C GLN A 12 -17.45 -14.47 19.94
N GLN A 13 -18.66 -14.73 19.43
CA GLN A 13 -19.48 -15.84 19.89
C GLN A 13 -18.83 -17.17 19.51
N ARG A 14 -18.32 -17.28 18.28
CA ARG A 14 -17.64 -18.46 17.73
C ARG A 14 -16.35 -18.76 18.51
N ALA A 15 -15.52 -17.75 18.78
CA ALA A 15 -14.29 -17.88 19.55
C ALA A 15 -14.52 -18.30 21.03
N LYS A 16 -15.64 -17.90 21.63
CA LYS A 16 -16.01 -18.36 22.97
C LYS A 16 -16.47 -19.81 22.99
N LEU A 17 -17.09 -20.26 21.91
CA LEU A 17 -17.66 -21.59 21.79
C LEU A 17 -16.64 -22.63 21.31
N LEU A 18 -15.76 -22.27 20.39
CA LEU A 18 -14.88 -23.17 19.66
C LEU A 18 -13.40 -22.95 20.00
N THR A 19 -12.63 -24.04 20.04
CA THR A 19 -11.18 -24.04 19.98
C THR A 19 -10.76 -24.96 18.85
N VAL A 20 -10.18 -24.43 17.80
CA VAL A 20 -9.78 -25.21 16.63
C VAL A 20 -8.40 -25.83 16.88
N ASP A 21 -8.27 -27.12 16.60
CA ASP A 21 -7.03 -27.87 16.78
C ASP A 21 -6.26 -27.96 15.46
N SER A 22 -6.90 -28.53 14.42
CA SER A 22 -6.21 -28.79 13.15
C SER A 22 -7.14 -28.79 11.94
N TYR A 23 -6.55 -28.45 10.80
CA TYR A 23 -7.09 -28.68 9.47
C TYR A 23 -6.22 -29.67 8.72
N GLU A 24 -6.85 -30.68 8.10
CA GLU A 24 -6.28 -31.51 7.05
C GLU A 24 -7.01 -31.15 5.75
N ILE A 25 -6.25 -30.70 4.74
CA ILE A 25 -6.79 -30.11 3.50
C ILE A 25 -6.20 -30.87 2.32
N ASP A 26 -7.05 -31.62 1.61
CA ASP A 26 -6.66 -32.35 0.40
C ASP A 26 -7.18 -31.60 -0.84
N LEU A 27 -6.30 -31.23 -1.75
CA LEU A 27 -6.62 -30.49 -2.98
C LEU A 27 -6.19 -31.30 -4.20
N ASP A 28 -7.10 -31.58 -5.12
CA ASP A 28 -6.80 -32.15 -6.42
C ASP A 28 -6.73 -31.06 -7.48
N LEU A 29 -5.51 -30.57 -7.72
CA LEU A 29 -5.19 -29.55 -8.73
C LEU A 29 -4.64 -30.17 -10.02
N SER A 30 -4.80 -31.48 -10.25
CA SER A 30 -4.26 -32.15 -11.45
C SER A 30 -4.83 -31.59 -12.77
N GLY A 31 -5.99 -30.95 -12.75
CA GLY A 31 -6.62 -30.24 -13.90
C GLY A 31 -6.30 -28.73 -13.93
N ALA A 32 -5.28 -28.24 -13.23
CA ALA A 32 -5.01 -26.80 -13.11
C ALA A 32 -4.61 -26.15 -14.45
N GLN A 33 -4.00 -26.90 -15.37
CA GLN A 33 -3.67 -26.39 -16.70
C GLN A 33 -4.91 -26.04 -17.52
N GLU A 34 -5.99 -26.80 -17.36
CA GLU A 34 -7.27 -26.58 -18.05
C GLU A 34 -8.14 -25.52 -17.37
N GLY A 35 -8.03 -25.38 -16.05
CA GLY A 35 -8.83 -24.47 -15.24
C GLY A 35 -10.20 -25.03 -14.85
N GLY A 36 -11.14 -24.15 -14.53
CA GLY A 36 -12.48 -24.51 -14.09
C GLY A 36 -12.61 -24.66 -12.58
N THR A 37 -12.91 -25.87 -12.09
CA THR A 37 -13.01 -26.17 -10.66
C THR A 37 -12.05 -27.27 -10.26
N TYR A 38 -11.79 -27.38 -8.96
CA TYR A 38 -10.97 -28.42 -8.37
C TYR A 38 -11.62 -28.98 -7.11
N ARG A 39 -11.29 -30.23 -6.78
CA ARG A 39 -11.79 -30.90 -5.59
C ARG A 39 -11.03 -30.43 -4.36
N SER A 40 -11.78 -29.99 -3.35
CA SER A 40 -11.31 -29.69 -2.01
C SER A 40 -11.97 -30.63 -0.99
N VAL A 41 -11.15 -31.25 -0.16
CA VAL A 41 -11.62 -32.06 0.99
C VAL A 41 -10.98 -31.50 2.24
N THR A 42 -11.80 -30.99 3.16
CA THR A 42 -11.34 -30.43 4.41
C THR A 42 -11.80 -31.30 5.57
N THR A 43 -10.88 -31.67 6.45
CA THR A 43 -11.19 -32.25 7.74
C THR A 43 -10.73 -31.33 8.85
N VAL A 44 -11.67 -30.84 9.66
CA VAL A 44 -11.39 -29.93 10.78
C VAL A 44 -11.65 -30.64 12.10
N ARG A 45 -10.69 -30.55 13.03
CA ARG A 45 -10.83 -31.02 14.40
C ARG A 45 -10.87 -29.83 15.34
N PHE A 46 -11.90 -29.81 16.20
CA PHE A 46 -12.11 -28.69 17.11
C PHE A 46 -12.84 -29.15 18.37
N ASP A 47 -12.62 -28.44 19.46
CA ASP A 47 -13.31 -28.62 20.72
C ASP A 47 -14.41 -27.58 20.91
N VAL A 48 -15.51 -27.96 21.53
CA VAL A 48 -16.70 -27.12 21.78
C VAL A 48 -16.99 -27.05 23.26
N ALA A 49 -17.26 -25.87 23.77
CA ALA A 49 -17.50 -25.62 25.19
C ALA A 49 -18.85 -26.19 25.67
N GLU A 50 -19.88 -26.19 24.83
CA GLU A 50 -21.25 -26.52 25.23
C GLU A 50 -21.90 -27.59 24.33
N SER A 51 -22.50 -28.61 24.92
CA SER A 51 -23.22 -29.64 24.20
C SER A 51 -24.55 -29.13 23.67
N GLY A 52 -24.86 -29.50 22.40
CA GLY A 52 -26.10 -29.10 21.73
C GLY A 52 -26.04 -27.70 21.14
N ALA A 53 -24.89 -26.99 21.27
CA ALA A 53 -24.66 -25.71 20.62
C ALA A 53 -24.70 -25.83 19.10
N ALA A 54 -24.93 -24.72 18.42
CA ALA A 54 -24.83 -24.60 16.96
C ALA A 54 -23.80 -23.53 16.60
N SER A 55 -23.11 -23.73 15.48
CA SER A 55 -22.20 -22.78 14.88
C SER A 55 -22.25 -22.88 13.37
N PHE A 56 -21.27 -22.33 12.68
CA PHE A 56 -21.10 -22.44 11.23
C PHE A 56 -19.62 -22.41 10.87
N ILE A 57 -19.31 -22.96 9.70
CA ILE A 57 -18.01 -22.81 9.04
C ILE A 57 -18.20 -22.14 7.69
N ASP A 58 -17.23 -21.32 7.28
CA ASP A 58 -17.30 -20.54 6.06
C ASP A 58 -16.75 -21.36 4.86
N LEU A 59 -17.42 -21.28 3.70
CA LEU A 59 -16.98 -21.91 2.45
C LEU A 59 -17.63 -21.21 1.25
N VAL A 60 -16.83 -20.76 0.30
CA VAL A 60 -17.28 -20.28 -1.01
C VAL A 60 -16.99 -21.36 -2.05
N ALA A 61 -18.00 -22.07 -2.51
CA ALA A 61 -17.83 -23.16 -3.44
C ALA A 61 -19.00 -23.25 -4.43
N PRO A 62 -18.76 -23.54 -5.71
CA PRO A 62 -19.81 -23.85 -6.69
C PRO A 62 -20.68 -25.05 -6.32
N ALA A 63 -20.09 -26.03 -5.65
CA ALA A 63 -20.80 -27.23 -5.22
C ALA A 63 -20.22 -27.80 -3.93
N VAL A 64 -21.12 -28.24 -3.01
CA VAL A 64 -20.76 -28.99 -1.82
C VAL A 64 -21.39 -30.40 -1.98
N HIS A 65 -20.54 -31.44 -1.93
CA HIS A 65 -20.96 -32.83 -2.20
C HIS A 65 -21.26 -33.62 -0.93
N GLU A 66 -20.44 -33.37 0.13
CA GLU A 66 -20.54 -34.11 1.38
C GLU A 66 -20.25 -33.18 2.56
N VAL A 67 -21.04 -33.28 3.60
CA VAL A 67 -20.79 -32.71 4.91
C VAL A 67 -21.01 -33.80 5.95
N THR A 68 -19.97 -34.13 6.72
CA THR A 68 -20.05 -35.15 7.78
C THR A 68 -19.59 -34.54 9.10
N LEU A 69 -20.47 -34.51 10.10
CA LEU A 69 -20.16 -34.01 11.44
C LEU A 69 -20.20 -35.18 12.44
N ASN A 70 -19.07 -35.45 13.09
CA ASN A 70 -18.91 -36.55 14.08
C ASN A 70 -19.30 -37.92 13.55
N GLY A 71 -19.18 -38.17 12.25
CA GLY A 71 -19.57 -39.41 11.58
C GLY A 71 -20.98 -39.37 11.01
N ASP A 72 -21.81 -38.41 11.37
CA ASP A 72 -23.17 -38.27 10.87
C ASP A 72 -23.18 -37.42 9.60
N ALA A 73 -23.81 -37.93 8.53
CA ALA A 73 -23.95 -37.20 7.27
C ALA A 73 -25.04 -36.13 7.40
N LEU A 74 -24.68 -34.90 7.04
CA LEU A 74 -25.61 -33.79 6.89
C LEU A 74 -25.91 -33.57 5.40
N ALA A 75 -27.18 -33.33 5.05
CA ALA A 75 -27.55 -33.07 3.66
C ALA A 75 -27.03 -31.68 3.23
N PRO A 76 -26.09 -31.57 2.27
CA PRO A 76 -25.53 -30.28 1.87
C PRO A 76 -26.59 -29.25 1.50
N ALA A 77 -27.66 -29.65 0.81
CA ALA A 77 -28.78 -28.78 0.44
C ALA A 77 -29.54 -28.15 1.63
N GLU A 78 -29.40 -28.72 2.83
CA GLU A 78 -30.06 -28.24 4.04
C GLU A 78 -29.15 -27.38 4.91
N VAL A 79 -27.81 -27.60 4.82
CA VAL A 79 -26.84 -26.95 5.72
C VAL A 79 -25.95 -25.94 5.04
N PHE A 80 -25.81 -25.98 3.71
CA PHE A 80 -24.99 -25.02 2.96
C PHE A 80 -25.85 -23.97 2.28
N ALA A 81 -25.69 -22.73 2.70
CA ALA A 81 -26.31 -21.56 2.09
C ALA A 81 -25.47 -20.31 2.38
N ASP A 82 -25.51 -19.30 1.51
CA ASP A 82 -24.87 -18.00 1.72
C ASP A 82 -23.38 -18.11 2.12
N SER A 83 -22.64 -18.99 1.46
CA SER A 83 -21.22 -19.26 1.72
C SER A 83 -20.91 -19.75 3.14
N ARG A 84 -21.87 -20.39 3.80
CA ARG A 84 -21.74 -20.98 5.15
C ARG A 84 -22.32 -22.37 5.23
N ILE A 85 -21.68 -23.23 5.99
CA ILE A 85 -22.19 -24.55 6.37
C ILE A 85 -22.62 -24.48 7.83
N ALA A 86 -23.91 -24.69 8.09
CA ALA A 86 -24.45 -24.74 9.44
C ALA A 86 -24.00 -26.04 10.17
N LEU A 87 -23.59 -25.90 11.41
CA LEU A 87 -23.13 -26.98 12.29
C LEU A 87 -24.07 -27.13 13.49
N PRO A 88 -25.17 -27.87 13.35
CA PRO A 88 -26.14 -28.07 14.44
C PRO A 88 -25.68 -29.15 15.41
N GLY A 89 -26.11 -29.06 16.66
CA GLY A 89 -26.00 -30.15 17.63
C GLY A 89 -24.58 -30.58 17.99
N LEU A 90 -23.68 -29.65 18.09
CA LEU A 90 -22.28 -29.86 18.44
C LEU A 90 -22.16 -30.59 19.81
N LEU A 91 -21.16 -31.45 19.93
CA LEU A 91 -20.86 -32.18 21.17
C LEU A 91 -19.93 -31.32 22.06
N ALA A 92 -20.12 -31.33 23.38
CA ALA A 92 -19.10 -30.76 24.24
C ALA A 92 -17.79 -31.56 24.14
N GLY A 93 -16.67 -30.86 24.04
CA GLY A 93 -15.36 -31.43 23.75
C GLY A 93 -15.14 -31.66 22.25
N ARG A 94 -14.47 -32.74 21.89
CA ARG A 94 -13.97 -33.05 20.54
C ARG A 94 -15.09 -33.21 19.50
N ASN A 95 -14.98 -32.50 18.42
CA ASN A 95 -15.78 -32.63 17.22
C ASN A 95 -14.87 -32.80 15.99
N VAL A 96 -15.38 -33.47 14.98
CA VAL A 96 -14.72 -33.66 13.67
C VAL A 96 -15.70 -33.32 12.57
N LEU A 97 -15.35 -32.39 11.74
CA LEU A 97 -16.10 -32.01 10.55
C LEU A 97 -15.32 -32.43 9.30
N ARG A 98 -15.98 -33.07 8.35
CA ARG A 98 -15.43 -33.33 7.03
C ARG A 98 -16.32 -32.72 5.98
N VAL A 99 -15.74 -31.94 5.04
CA VAL A 99 -16.44 -31.30 3.93
C VAL A 99 -15.78 -31.71 2.62
N VAL A 100 -16.56 -32.06 1.62
CA VAL A 100 -16.12 -32.32 0.24
C VAL A 100 -16.82 -31.34 -0.68
N ALA A 101 -16.05 -30.54 -1.40
CA ALA A 101 -16.57 -29.49 -2.27
C ALA A 101 -15.78 -29.40 -3.58
N ASP A 102 -16.38 -28.81 -4.58
CA ASP A 102 -15.68 -28.28 -5.74
C ASP A 102 -15.51 -26.78 -5.55
N CYS A 103 -14.26 -26.33 -5.49
CA CYS A 103 -13.88 -24.92 -5.43
C CYS A 103 -13.47 -24.42 -6.82
N ALA A 104 -13.52 -23.12 -7.05
CA ALA A 104 -13.20 -22.53 -8.33
C ALA A 104 -11.83 -21.83 -8.31
N TYR A 105 -11.08 -21.91 -9.41
CA TYR A 105 -9.99 -20.98 -9.65
C TYR A 105 -10.55 -19.58 -9.92
N THR A 106 -9.77 -18.57 -9.55
CA THR A 106 -10.11 -17.16 -9.79
C THR A 106 -9.10 -16.51 -10.75
N ASN A 107 -9.44 -15.38 -11.30
CA ASN A 107 -8.56 -14.47 -12.03
C ASN A 107 -8.66 -13.04 -11.46
N THR A 108 -8.98 -12.94 -10.18
CA THR A 108 -9.26 -11.67 -9.48
C THR A 108 -8.25 -11.36 -8.40
N GLY A 109 -7.26 -12.25 -8.18
CA GLY A 109 -6.27 -12.12 -7.11
C GLY A 109 -6.79 -12.53 -5.73
N GLU A 110 -7.98 -13.16 -5.65
CA GLU A 110 -8.65 -13.59 -4.41
C GLU A 110 -8.79 -15.12 -4.40
N GLY A 111 -8.55 -15.76 -3.25
CA GLY A 111 -8.64 -17.22 -3.11
C GLY A 111 -7.48 -17.93 -3.83
N LEU A 112 -7.75 -18.92 -4.68
CA LEU A 112 -6.73 -19.57 -5.53
C LEU A 112 -6.75 -18.95 -6.92
N HIS A 113 -5.87 -17.99 -7.13
CA HIS A 113 -5.70 -17.31 -8.40
C HIS A 113 -5.00 -18.19 -9.42
N ARG A 114 -5.49 -18.18 -10.66
CA ARG A 114 -4.92 -18.91 -11.79
C ARG A 114 -4.59 -17.94 -12.93
N PHE A 115 -3.34 -17.91 -13.29
CA PHE A 115 -2.79 -17.12 -14.39
C PHE A 115 -2.18 -18.05 -15.44
N VAL A 116 -2.34 -17.73 -16.72
CA VAL A 116 -1.65 -18.42 -17.83
C VAL A 116 -0.65 -17.45 -18.44
N ASP A 117 0.64 -17.79 -18.38
CA ASP A 117 1.69 -16.94 -18.93
C ASP A 117 1.65 -16.96 -20.46
N PRO A 118 1.49 -15.81 -21.15
CA PRO A 118 1.50 -15.78 -22.61
C PRO A 118 2.85 -16.17 -23.25
N VAL A 119 3.93 -16.26 -22.47
CA VAL A 119 5.26 -16.64 -22.96
C VAL A 119 5.41 -18.15 -23.11
N ASP A 120 4.96 -18.94 -22.13
CA ASP A 120 5.15 -20.39 -22.10
C ASP A 120 3.83 -21.17 -22.12
N GLU A 121 2.70 -20.49 -22.10
CA GLU A 121 1.35 -21.05 -22.09
C GLU A 121 1.05 -21.98 -20.88
N GLN A 122 1.89 -21.89 -19.82
CA GLN A 122 1.70 -22.66 -18.59
C GLN A 122 0.85 -21.89 -17.58
N ALA A 123 0.12 -22.65 -16.76
CA ALA A 123 -0.65 -22.08 -15.68
C ALA A 123 0.19 -21.97 -14.39
N TYR A 124 0.02 -20.86 -13.70
CA TYR A 124 0.66 -20.51 -12.43
C TYR A 124 -0.45 -20.18 -11.42
N LEU A 125 -0.37 -20.82 -10.27
CA LEU A 125 -1.36 -20.65 -9.20
C LEU A 125 -0.70 -20.06 -7.97
N TYR A 126 -1.45 -19.21 -7.27
CA TYR A 126 -1.11 -18.78 -5.91
C TYR A 126 -2.39 -18.47 -5.12
N THR A 127 -2.32 -18.62 -3.82
CA THR A 127 -3.41 -18.22 -2.93
C THR A 127 -3.21 -16.80 -2.41
N GLN A 128 -4.32 -16.08 -2.23
CA GLN A 128 -4.41 -14.85 -1.46
C GLN A 128 -5.64 -14.92 -0.55
N PHE A 129 -5.43 -14.92 0.76
CA PHE A 129 -6.48 -15.21 1.72
C PHE A 129 -6.85 -14.05 2.63
N GLU A 130 -6.00 -13.05 2.75
CA GLU A 130 -6.34 -11.90 3.55
C GLU A 130 -7.43 -11.07 2.86
N VAL A 131 -8.52 -10.83 3.48
CA VAL A 131 -8.89 -11.18 4.86
C VAL A 131 -9.75 -12.44 4.91
N PRO A 132 -10.79 -12.66 4.04
CA PRO A 132 -11.74 -13.75 4.23
C PRO A 132 -11.69 -14.80 3.13
N ASP A 133 -10.58 -15.02 2.46
CA ASP A 133 -10.58 -15.79 1.20
C ASP A 133 -9.98 -17.20 1.29
N ALA A 134 -9.53 -17.65 2.47
CA ALA A 134 -9.23 -19.06 2.70
C ALA A 134 -10.46 -19.93 2.46
N ARG A 135 -11.65 -19.43 2.78
CA ARG A 135 -12.96 -20.08 2.52
C ARG A 135 -13.27 -20.28 1.05
N ARG A 136 -12.54 -19.69 0.11
CA ARG A 136 -12.64 -19.96 -1.34
C ARG A 136 -11.89 -21.22 -1.76
N VAL A 137 -11.02 -21.74 -0.87
CA VAL A 137 -10.16 -22.90 -1.17
C VAL A 137 -10.50 -24.11 -0.30
N PHE A 138 -10.82 -23.88 0.97
CA PHE A 138 -11.22 -24.93 1.90
C PHE A 138 -12.20 -24.41 2.95
N ALA A 139 -12.97 -25.29 3.55
CA ALA A 139 -13.87 -24.89 4.63
C ALA A 139 -13.07 -24.40 5.84
N SER A 140 -13.31 -23.17 6.28
CA SER A 140 -12.51 -22.47 7.30
C SER A 140 -13.38 -21.74 8.31
N PHE A 141 -12.97 -21.75 9.58
CA PHE A 141 -13.44 -20.78 10.56
C PHE A 141 -12.69 -19.48 10.36
N GLU A 142 -13.19 -18.63 9.49
CA GLU A 142 -12.48 -17.50 8.90
C GLU A 142 -12.42 -16.29 9.84
N GLN A 143 -11.55 -16.40 10.86
CA GLN A 143 -11.24 -15.32 11.80
C GLN A 143 -9.83 -15.49 12.40
N PRO A 144 -9.13 -14.41 12.76
CA PRO A 144 -7.71 -14.46 13.08
C PRO A 144 -7.40 -15.14 14.43
N ASP A 145 -8.32 -15.14 15.37
CA ASP A 145 -8.14 -15.68 16.72
C ASP A 145 -8.49 -17.16 16.86
N LEU A 146 -8.93 -17.82 15.80
CA LEU A 146 -9.08 -19.27 15.75
C LEU A 146 -7.88 -19.95 15.10
N LYS A 147 -6.67 -19.71 15.65
CA LYS A 147 -5.44 -20.35 15.19
C LYS A 147 -5.51 -21.87 15.30
N ALA A 148 -4.93 -22.53 14.30
CA ALA A 148 -4.86 -24.00 14.22
C ALA A 148 -3.55 -24.44 13.55
N THR A 149 -3.29 -25.75 13.52
CA THR A 149 -2.29 -26.32 12.62
C THR A 149 -2.94 -26.66 11.29
N PHE A 150 -2.23 -26.44 10.18
CA PHE A 150 -2.72 -26.73 8.83
C PHE A 150 -1.80 -27.73 8.15
N GLN A 151 -2.39 -28.78 7.60
CA GLN A 151 -1.69 -29.79 6.82
C GLN A 151 -2.29 -29.88 5.43
N PHE A 152 -1.51 -29.51 4.41
CA PHE A 152 -1.93 -29.63 3.01
C PHE A 152 -1.46 -30.95 2.41
N THR A 153 -2.35 -31.60 1.67
CA THR A 153 -2.07 -32.67 0.72
C THR A 153 -2.50 -32.20 -0.66
N VAL A 154 -1.57 -32.06 -1.58
CA VAL A 154 -1.83 -31.44 -2.89
C VAL A 154 -1.41 -32.37 -4.00
N LYS A 155 -2.34 -32.66 -4.90
CA LYS A 155 -2.05 -33.34 -6.16
C LYS A 155 -2.02 -32.30 -7.27
N ALA A 156 -0.91 -32.25 -8.03
CA ALA A 156 -0.70 -31.26 -9.09
C ALA A 156 -0.19 -31.92 -10.38
N PRO A 157 -0.19 -31.23 -11.52
CA PRO A 157 0.37 -31.76 -12.76
C PRO A 157 1.83 -32.21 -12.63
N THR A 158 2.20 -33.28 -13.34
CA THR A 158 3.57 -33.83 -13.33
C THR A 158 4.60 -32.76 -13.72
N GLY A 159 5.66 -32.66 -12.96
CA GLY A 159 6.77 -31.72 -13.20
C GLY A 159 6.53 -30.30 -12.66
N TRP A 160 5.39 -30.03 -12.03
CA TRP A 160 5.16 -28.78 -11.33
C TRP A 160 5.80 -28.78 -9.94
N THR A 161 5.96 -27.60 -9.37
CA THR A 161 6.39 -27.40 -7.99
C THR A 161 5.19 -27.00 -7.14
N VAL A 162 5.13 -27.50 -5.91
CA VAL A 162 4.13 -27.12 -4.92
C VAL A 162 4.83 -26.56 -3.69
N ILE A 163 4.52 -25.34 -3.32
CA ILE A 163 5.08 -24.62 -2.17
C ILE A 163 3.93 -24.25 -1.24
N SER A 164 4.15 -24.42 0.07
CA SER A 164 3.22 -24.02 1.13
C SER A 164 4.02 -23.45 2.32
N ASN A 165 3.35 -23.22 3.45
CA ASN A 165 3.97 -22.69 4.68
C ASN A 165 5.07 -23.61 5.25
N SER A 166 4.90 -24.93 5.17
CA SER A 166 5.88 -25.91 5.62
C SER A 166 6.91 -26.24 4.53
N PRO A 167 8.09 -26.77 4.86
CA PRO A 167 9.06 -27.22 3.88
C PRO A 167 8.45 -28.17 2.83
N THR A 168 8.77 -27.96 1.58
CA THR A 168 8.24 -28.76 0.46
C THR A 168 8.74 -30.18 0.53
N PRO A 169 7.84 -31.20 0.65
CA PRO A 169 8.23 -32.60 0.66
C PRO A 169 8.53 -33.10 -0.78
N GLU A 170 9.20 -34.24 -0.86
CA GLU A 170 9.31 -34.97 -2.14
C GLU A 170 7.93 -35.55 -2.51
N PRO A 171 7.45 -35.32 -3.75
CA PRO A 171 6.15 -35.82 -4.18
C PRO A 171 6.18 -37.34 -4.38
N LYS A 172 5.04 -37.95 -4.12
CA LYS A 172 4.79 -39.33 -4.47
C LYS A 172 3.55 -39.42 -5.37
N ASP A 173 3.71 -39.95 -6.56
CA ASP A 173 2.64 -40.04 -7.55
C ASP A 173 1.99 -38.65 -7.81
N ASP A 174 2.81 -37.62 -8.04
CA ASP A 174 2.40 -36.22 -8.21
C ASP A 174 1.59 -35.64 -7.04
N THR A 175 1.80 -36.17 -5.85
CA THR A 175 1.12 -35.75 -4.62
C THR A 175 2.14 -35.33 -3.55
N TRP A 176 1.99 -34.12 -3.03
CA TRP A 176 2.79 -33.56 -1.95
C TRP A 176 2.02 -33.61 -0.64
N VAL A 177 2.59 -34.24 0.38
CA VAL A 177 2.00 -34.32 1.74
C VAL A 177 2.87 -33.50 2.66
N PHE A 178 2.46 -32.28 2.98
CA PHE A 178 3.21 -31.36 3.81
C PHE A 178 3.16 -31.78 5.30
N GLU A 179 4.19 -31.39 6.05
CA GLU A 179 4.10 -31.45 7.51
C GLU A 179 3.11 -30.40 8.01
N PRO A 180 2.41 -30.63 9.13
CA PRO A 180 1.56 -29.60 9.74
C PRO A 180 2.35 -28.34 10.07
N THR A 181 1.72 -27.19 9.91
CA THR A 181 2.28 -25.89 10.32
C THR A 181 2.35 -25.78 11.84
N PRO A 182 3.11 -24.83 12.41
CA PRO A 182 2.81 -24.31 13.74
C PRO A 182 1.37 -23.78 13.81
N ARG A 183 0.92 -23.41 15.01
CA ARG A 183 -0.41 -22.76 15.15
C ARG A 183 -0.38 -21.36 14.55
N ILE A 184 -1.10 -21.17 13.46
CA ILE A 184 -1.21 -19.91 12.71
C ILE A 184 -2.68 -19.61 12.41
N SER A 185 -2.98 -18.39 12.00
CA SER A 185 -4.31 -18.01 11.52
C SER A 185 -4.55 -18.49 10.09
N SER A 186 -5.82 -18.67 9.70
CA SER A 186 -6.18 -19.15 8.35
C SER A 186 -5.70 -18.18 7.25
N TYR A 187 -5.74 -16.89 7.47
CA TYR A 187 -5.46 -15.87 6.46
C TYR A 187 -3.98 -15.84 5.99
N ILE A 188 -3.04 -16.38 6.79
CA ILE A 188 -1.60 -16.48 6.45
C ILE A 188 -1.19 -17.88 5.98
N THR A 189 -2.15 -18.76 5.70
CA THR A 189 -1.86 -20.01 5.01
C THR A 189 -1.67 -19.76 3.52
N ALA A 190 -0.79 -20.54 2.88
CA ALA A 190 -0.45 -20.33 1.49
C ALA A 190 -0.29 -21.62 0.70
N LEU A 191 -0.60 -21.50 -0.59
CA LEU A 191 -0.31 -22.53 -1.58
C LEU A 191 0.06 -21.87 -2.90
N ILE A 192 1.24 -22.23 -3.42
CA ILE A 192 1.74 -21.73 -4.71
C ILE A 192 2.10 -22.96 -5.56
N VAL A 193 1.55 -23.05 -6.77
CA VAL A 193 1.63 -24.25 -7.59
C VAL A 193 1.87 -23.88 -9.05
N GLY A 194 2.86 -24.51 -9.66
CA GLY A 194 3.18 -24.26 -11.08
C GLY A 194 4.61 -24.63 -11.43
N PRO A 195 5.02 -24.49 -12.67
CA PRO A 195 6.39 -24.75 -13.10
C PRO A 195 7.33 -23.56 -12.80
N TYR A 196 7.34 -23.07 -11.54
CA TYR A 196 8.16 -21.94 -11.14
C TYR A 196 9.66 -22.22 -11.25
N HIS A 197 10.41 -21.23 -11.73
CA HIS A 197 11.86 -21.16 -11.56
C HIS A 197 12.20 -20.84 -10.11
N SER A 198 13.28 -21.45 -9.58
CA SER A 198 13.68 -21.23 -8.18
C SER A 198 15.18 -21.03 -8.02
N VAL A 199 15.54 -20.21 -7.04
CA VAL A 199 16.91 -20.02 -6.56
C VAL A 199 16.92 -20.23 -5.05
N HIS A 200 17.87 -21.00 -4.55
CA HIS A 200 17.92 -21.38 -3.14
C HIS A 200 19.19 -20.87 -2.45
N SER A 201 19.07 -20.57 -1.18
CA SER A 201 20.16 -20.19 -0.29
C SER A 201 19.84 -20.66 1.14
N VAL A 202 20.71 -20.32 2.07
CA VAL A 202 20.52 -20.61 3.49
C VAL A 202 20.95 -19.38 4.30
N TYR A 203 20.18 -19.06 5.33
CA TYR A 203 20.60 -18.15 6.39
C TYR A 203 21.11 -18.96 7.57
N GLU A 204 22.32 -18.68 8.01
CA GLU A 204 22.96 -19.37 9.14
C GLU A 204 23.51 -18.36 10.14
N LYS A 205 23.08 -18.47 11.41
CA LYS A 205 23.55 -17.64 12.51
C LYS A 205 23.30 -18.33 13.84
N ASP A 206 24.32 -18.34 14.72
CA ASP A 206 24.24 -18.82 16.11
C ASP A 206 23.64 -20.22 16.29
N GLY A 207 23.84 -21.10 15.30
CA GLY A 207 23.34 -22.48 15.29
C GLY A 207 21.93 -22.62 14.69
N GLN A 208 21.26 -21.55 14.30
CA GLN A 208 20.05 -21.58 13.50
C GLN A 208 20.42 -21.70 12.02
N SER A 209 19.68 -22.53 11.30
CA SER A 209 19.79 -22.67 9.83
C SER A 209 18.40 -22.58 9.24
N VAL A 210 18.15 -21.54 8.42
CA VAL A 210 16.87 -21.30 7.76
C VAL A 210 17.05 -21.41 6.25
N PRO A 211 16.47 -22.42 5.59
CA PRO A 211 16.41 -22.46 4.12
C PRO A 211 15.70 -21.25 3.55
N LEU A 212 16.29 -20.63 2.53
CA LEU A 212 15.73 -19.51 1.79
C LEU A 212 15.46 -19.92 0.35
N GLY A 213 14.27 -19.59 -0.16
CA GLY A 213 13.89 -19.77 -1.54
C GLY A 213 13.43 -18.47 -2.19
N ILE A 214 13.72 -18.30 -3.46
CA ILE A 214 13.14 -17.25 -4.30
C ILE A 214 12.56 -17.92 -5.53
N TYR A 215 11.32 -17.56 -5.86
CA TYR A 215 10.59 -18.18 -6.98
C TYR A 215 10.00 -17.11 -7.89
N CYS A 216 10.05 -17.35 -9.19
CA CYS A 216 9.35 -16.54 -10.19
C CYS A 216 8.96 -17.40 -11.38
N ARG A 217 8.12 -16.87 -12.27
CA ARG A 217 7.85 -17.53 -13.55
C ARG A 217 9.14 -17.63 -14.38
N PRO A 218 9.36 -18.72 -15.16
CA PRO A 218 10.53 -18.85 -16.03
C PRO A 218 10.73 -17.69 -16.99
N SER A 219 9.64 -17.05 -17.45
CA SER A 219 9.71 -15.87 -18.32
C SER A 219 10.37 -14.63 -17.65
N LEU A 220 10.51 -14.65 -16.32
CA LEU A 220 11.16 -13.59 -15.55
C LEU A 220 12.52 -14.00 -14.98
N ALA A 221 12.93 -15.26 -15.14
CA ALA A 221 14.13 -15.81 -14.51
C ALA A 221 15.44 -15.07 -14.87
N GLU A 222 15.56 -14.58 -16.11
CA GLU A 222 16.73 -13.82 -16.56
C GLU A 222 16.86 -12.43 -15.91
N PHE A 223 15.75 -11.89 -15.37
CA PHE A 223 15.69 -10.58 -14.72
C PHE A 223 15.77 -10.67 -13.19
N LEU A 224 15.81 -11.89 -12.65
CA LEU A 224 15.79 -12.11 -11.20
C LEU A 224 17.17 -11.86 -10.60
N ASP A 225 17.34 -10.73 -9.89
CA ASP A 225 18.56 -10.41 -9.15
C ASP A 225 18.54 -11.00 -7.74
N SER A 226 18.55 -12.33 -7.67
CA SER A 226 18.40 -13.11 -6.44
C SER A 226 19.43 -12.75 -5.36
N ASP A 227 20.67 -12.41 -5.76
CA ASP A 227 21.72 -12.06 -4.81
C ASP A 227 21.36 -10.82 -3.99
N ALA A 228 20.84 -9.76 -4.66
CA ALA A 228 20.41 -8.54 -3.99
C ALA A 228 19.20 -8.79 -3.06
N ILE A 229 18.25 -9.65 -3.48
CA ILE A 229 17.10 -10.03 -2.66
C ILE A 229 17.57 -10.80 -1.42
N PHE A 230 18.45 -11.79 -1.57
CA PHE A 230 18.99 -12.53 -0.43
C PHE A 230 19.83 -11.66 0.51
N GLU A 231 20.56 -10.67 -0.02
CA GLU A 231 21.33 -9.73 0.81
C GLU A 231 20.42 -8.95 1.75
N VAL A 232 19.36 -8.33 1.21
CA VAL A 232 18.36 -7.60 2.01
C VAL A 232 17.67 -8.52 3.03
N THR A 233 17.31 -9.72 2.59
CA THR A 233 16.68 -10.72 3.47
C THR A 233 17.57 -11.06 4.65
N ARG A 234 18.89 -11.32 4.44
CA ARG A 234 19.84 -11.62 5.53
C ARG A 234 20.02 -10.43 6.46
N GLN A 235 20.09 -9.21 5.93
CA GLN A 235 20.16 -8.00 6.76
C GLN A 235 18.91 -7.89 7.66
N GLY A 236 17.73 -8.18 7.12
CA GLY A 236 16.49 -8.22 7.89
C GLY A 236 16.52 -9.28 9.00
N PHE A 237 16.91 -10.51 8.68
CA PHE A 237 17.06 -11.58 9.68
C PHE A 237 18.01 -11.17 10.82
N ASP A 238 19.18 -10.62 10.47
CA ASP A 238 20.16 -10.18 11.44
C ASP A 238 19.61 -9.10 12.37
N TRP A 239 18.97 -8.09 11.80
CA TRP A 239 18.48 -6.94 12.54
C TRP A 239 17.24 -7.28 13.39
N PHE A 240 16.27 -8.00 12.81
CA PHE A 240 15.03 -8.34 13.52
C PHE A 240 15.27 -9.30 14.67
N GLN A 241 16.06 -10.37 14.47
CA GLN A 241 16.38 -11.31 15.56
C GLN A 241 17.14 -10.62 16.70
N GLU A 242 18.07 -9.68 16.39
CA GLU A 242 18.74 -8.87 17.40
C GLU A 242 17.76 -7.97 18.16
N LYS A 243 16.93 -7.21 17.45
CA LYS A 243 16.02 -6.23 18.09
C LYS A 243 14.88 -6.90 18.84
N PHE A 244 14.34 -7.99 18.30
CA PHE A 244 13.19 -8.70 18.90
C PHE A 244 13.61 -9.71 19.97
N ASP A 245 14.89 -10.08 20.02
CA ASP A 245 15.44 -11.13 20.92
C ASP A 245 14.57 -12.40 20.88
N TYR A 246 14.22 -12.79 19.67
CA TYR A 246 13.40 -13.95 19.37
C TYR A 246 13.82 -14.53 18.01
N ASP A 247 14.21 -15.82 18.01
CA ASP A 247 14.60 -16.52 16.80
C ASP A 247 13.47 -16.55 15.78
N TYR A 248 13.81 -16.65 14.49
CA TYR A 248 12.82 -16.80 13.42
C TYR A 248 11.90 -18.01 13.69
N PRO A 249 10.57 -17.83 13.71
CA PRO A 249 9.68 -18.86 14.29
C PRO A 249 9.30 -20.01 13.34
N PHE A 250 9.66 -19.91 12.05
CA PHE A 250 9.26 -20.89 11.03
C PHE A 250 10.46 -21.71 10.52
N LYS A 251 10.18 -22.81 9.76
CA LYS A 251 11.20 -23.76 9.32
C LYS A 251 11.95 -23.34 8.05
N LYS A 252 11.41 -22.40 7.28
CA LYS A 252 11.95 -21.88 6.01
C LYS A 252 11.44 -20.47 5.77
N TYR A 253 12.04 -19.77 4.81
CA TYR A 253 11.54 -18.49 4.30
C TYR A 253 11.64 -18.44 2.79
N ASP A 254 10.51 -18.56 2.11
CA ASP A 254 10.39 -18.46 0.66
C ASP A 254 9.75 -17.13 0.25
N GLN A 255 10.28 -16.54 -0.82
CA GLN A 255 9.77 -15.32 -1.45
C GLN A 255 9.32 -15.67 -2.88
N LEU A 256 8.04 -15.53 -3.15
CA LEU A 256 7.41 -16.02 -4.36
C LEU A 256 6.85 -14.83 -5.16
N PHE A 257 7.53 -14.50 -6.26
CA PHE A 257 7.08 -13.42 -7.16
C PHE A 257 5.97 -13.96 -8.07
N VAL A 258 4.74 -13.52 -7.78
CA VAL A 258 3.52 -14.06 -8.39
C VAL A 258 2.86 -13.04 -9.32
N PRO A 259 2.22 -13.51 -10.41
CA PRO A 259 1.58 -12.64 -11.41
C PRO A 259 0.25 -12.07 -10.90
N GLU A 260 -0.14 -10.89 -11.41
CA GLU A 260 -1.46 -10.27 -11.19
C GLU A 260 -1.82 -10.10 -9.71
N PHE A 261 -0.83 -9.87 -8.85
CA PHE A 261 -1.03 -9.71 -7.42
C PHE A 261 -1.60 -8.33 -7.09
N ASN A 262 -2.70 -8.26 -6.34
CA ASN A 262 -3.42 -7.01 -6.06
C ASN A 262 -2.68 -6.08 -5.08
N ALA A 263 -1.92 -6.65 -4.15
CA ALA A 263 -1.13 -5.90 -3.18
C ALA A 263 0.35 -5.76 -3.58
N GLY A 264 1.18 -5.16 -2.73
CA GLY A 264 2.63 -5.18 -2.86
C GLY A 264 3.20 -6.56 -2.59
N ALA A 265 2.82 -7.13 -1.45
CA ALA A 265 3.17 -8.48 -1.02
C ALA A 265 2.16 -8.99 0.03
N MET A 266 2.40 -10.19 0.57
CA MET A 266 1.60 -10.81 1.62
C MET A 266 2.49 -11.70 2.49
N GLU A 267 2.33 -11.57 3.78
CA GLU A 267 3.11 -12.20 4.85
C GLU A 267 2.79 -13.68 5.12
N ASN A 268 2.32 -14.44 4.16
CA ASN A 268 2.05 -15.85 4.41
C ASN A 268 3.21 -16.53 5.16
N ALA A 269 2.95 -17.15 6.30
CA ALA A 269 3.97 -17.66 7.21
C ALA A 269 4.99 -18.57 6.50
N GLY A 270 6.23 -18.10 6.37
CA GLY A 270 7.31 -18.82 5.72
C GLY A 270 7.19 -18.98 4.19
N ALA A 271 6.20 -18.35 3.54
CA ALA A 271 5.94 -18.44 2.09
C ALA A 271 5.35 -17.13 1.55
N VAL A 272 6.12 -16.05 1.67
CA VAL A 272 5.72 -14.69 1.32
C VAL A 272 5.47 -14.59 -0.20
N THR A 273 4.30 -14.12 -0.58
CA THR A 273 4.00 -13.79 -1.98
C THR A 273 4.26 -12.32 -2.24
N ILE A 274 4.89 -12.00 -3.36
CA ILE A 274 5.30 -10.65 -3.75
C ILE A 274 4.86 -10.42 -5.19
N ARG A 275 4.37 -9.24 -5.51
CA ARG A 275 4.01 -8.90 -6.90
C ARG A 275 5.22 -9.02 -7.82
N ASP A 276 5.05 -9.68 -8.98
CA ASP A 276 6.16 -9.96 -9.90
C ASP A 276 6.73 -8.73 -10.62
N GLN A 277 6.07 -7.57 -10.52
CA GLN A 277 6.61 -6.29 -10.98
C GLN A 277 7.88 -5.85 -10.23
N TYR A 278 8.19 -6.46 -9.09
CA TYR A 278 9.47 -6.27 -8.39
C TYR A 278 10.63 -7.09 -8.97
N VAL A 279 10.38 -7.96 -9.95
CA VAL A 279 11.40 -8.51 -10.85
C VAL A 279 11.52 -7.55 -12.04
N PHE A 280 12.51 -6.69 -12.00
CA PHE A 280 12.64 -5.55 -12.92
C PHE A 280 13.15 -5.99 -14.30
N ARG A 281 12.29 -5.98 -15.31
CA ARG A 281 12.61 -6.35 -16.71
C ARG A 281 13.44 -5.29 -17.46
N SER A 282 13.50 -4.10 -16.94
CA SER A 282 14.18 -2.95 -17.53
C SER A 282 14.88 -2.15 -16.44
N LYS A 283 15.68 -1.17 -16.84
CA LYS A 283 16.35 -0.28 -15.90
C LYS A 283 15.31 0.46 -15.04
N VAL A 284 15.52 0.43 -13.73
CA VAL A 284 14.77 1.22 -12.74
C VAL A 284 15.71 2.11 -11.95
N THR A 285 15.15 3.08 -11.24
CA THR A 285 15.90 3.96 -10.35
C THR A 285 16.23 3.26 -9.02
N ASP A 286 17.20 3.78 -8.27
CA ASP A 286 17.52 3.26 -6.94
C ASP A 286 16.32 3.31 -5.97
N ALA A 287 15.41 4.28 -6.13
CA ALA A 287 14.16 4.34 -5.36
C ALA A 287 13.26 3.11 -5.57
N ALA A 288 13.28 2.47 -6.74
CA ALA A 288 12.55 1.23 -6.96
C ALA A 288 13.18 0.05 -6.22
N TYR A 289 14.50 -0.01 -6.16
CA TYR A 289 15.22 -1.01 -5.34
C TYR A 289 15.01 -0.78 -3.86
N GLU A 290 14.99 0.49 -3.40
CA GLU A 290 14.67 0.85 -2.02
C GLU A 290 13.26 0.39 -1.63
N THR A 291 12.26 0.62 -2.49
CA THR A 291 10.88 0.18 -2.28
C THR A 291 10.78 -1.34 -2.22
N ARG A 292 11.45 -2.06 -3.13
CA ARG A 292 11.49 -3.53 -3.09
C ARG A 292 12.14 -4.04 -1.80
N ALA A 293 13.23 -3.43 -1.38
CA ALA A 293 13.91 -3.79 -0.13
C ALA A 293 13.03 -3.52 1.09
N GLU A 294 12.32 -2.39 1.10
CA GLU A 294 11.33 -2.07 2.14
C GLU A 294 10.24 -3.15 2.20
N THR A 295 9.65 -3.52 1.07
CA THR A 295 8.64 -4.57 0.98
C THR A 295 9.18 -5.91 1.51
N ILE A 296 10.38 -6.34 1.09
CA ILE A 296 11.00 -7.58 1.60
C ILE A 296 11.16 -7.56 3.12
N LEU A 297 11.59 -6.43 3.67
CA LEU A 297 11.78 -6.26 5.11
C LEU A 297 10.44 -6.16 5.86
N HIS A 298 9.43 -5.55 5.26
CA HIS A 298 8.07 -5.47 5.79
C HIS A 298 7.48 -6.88 5.97
N GLU A 299 7.50 -7.68 4.91
CA GLU A 299 7.00 -9.05 4.95
C GLU A 299 7.80 -9.95 5.90
N LEU A 300 9.11 -9.73 5.99
CA LEU A 300 9.93 -10.47 6.96
C LEU A 300 9.60 -10.06 8.40
N ALA A 301 9.32 -8.80 8.68
CA ALA A 301 8.94 -8.34 10.02
C ALA A 301 7.61 -8.96 10.49
N HIS A 302 6.68 -9.20 9.57
CA HIS A 302 5.42 -9.88 9.85
C HIS A 302 5.57 -11.28 10.40
N MET A 303 6.68 -11.97 10.14
CA MET A 303 6.93 -13.30 10.73
C MET A 303 6.85 -13.27 12.26
N TRP A 304 7.07 -12.11 12.90
CA TRP A 304 6.87 -11.86 14.32
C TRP A 304 5.59 -11.07 14.59
N PHE A 305 5.39 -9.92 13.91
CA PHE A 305 4.19 -9.10 14.03
C PHE A 305 3.14 -9.54 13.00
N GLY A 306 2.18 -10.32 13.39
CA GLY A 306 1.12 -10.88 12.54
C GLY A 306 1.10 -12.39 12.54
N ASP A 307 2.23 -13.05 12.33
CA ASP A 307 2.31 -14.50 12.21
C ASP A 307 2.54 -15.19 13.56
N LEU A 308 3.63 -14.86 14.24
CA LEU A 308 3.91 -15.39 15.58
C LEU A 308 2.88 -14.91 16.58
N VAL A 309 2.64 -13.60 16.62
CA VAL A 309 1.65 -12.95 17.48
C VAL A 309 0.66 -12.19 16.58
N THR A 310 -0.60 -12.56 16.65
CA THR A 310 -1.66 -12.04 15.76
C THR A 310 -2.72 -11.29 16.58
N MET A 311 -3.35 -10.27 16.04
CA MET A 311 -4.49 -9.62 16.68
C MET A 311 -5.65 -10.59 16.93
N GLU A 312 -6.48 -10.32 17.95
CA GLU A 312 -7.72 -11.09 18.17
C GLU A 312 -8.79 -10.74 17.13
N TRP A 313 -8.87 -9.48 16.72
CA TRP A 313 -9.81 -9.00 15.73
C TRP A 313 -9.19 -7.84 14.94
N TRP A 314 -9.69 -7.60 13.79
CA TRP A 314 -9.19 -6.65 12.80
C TRP A 314 -9.17 -5.17 13.22
N ASN A 315 -9.78 -4.80 14.34
CA ASN A 315 -9.62 -3.46 14.91
C ASN A 315 -8.18 -3.16 15.34
N ASP A 316 -7.40 -4.19 15.58
CA ASP A 316 -5.98 -4.13 15.92
C ASP A 316 -5.07 -4.57 14.77
N LEU A 317 -5.54 -4.52 13.50
CA LEU A 317 -4.75 -4.79 12.29
C LEU A 317 -3.45 -3.95 12.26
N TRP A 318 -3.49 -2.75 12.78
CA TRP A 318 -2.32 -1.88 12.89
C TRP A 318 -1.17 -2.48 13.74
N LEU A 319 -1.45 -3.40 14.66
CA LEU A 319 -0.40 -4.15 15.41
C LEU A 319 0.48 -5.00 14.48
N ASN A 320 -0.06 -5.40 13.34
CA ASN A 320 0.70 -6.07 12.29
C ASN A 320 1.33 -5.01 11.37
N GLU A 321 0.53 -4.22 10.70
CA GLU A 321 0.92 -3.38 9.58
C GLU A 321 1.78 -2.16 9.98
N SER A 322 1.37 -1.45 11.03
CA SER A 322 2.15 -0.30 11.49
C SER A 322 3.52 -0.71 12.02
N PHE A 323 3.60 -1.85 12.71
CA PHE A 323 4.87 -2.38 13.25
C PHE A 323 5.77 -2.89 12.14
N ALA A 324 5.23 -3.64 11.18
CA ALA A 324 6.00 -4.09 10.02
C ALA A 324 6.55 -2.90 9.23
N THR A 325 5.73 -1.90 8.97
CA THR A 325 6.14 -0.66 8.29
C THR A 325 7.21 0.11 9.09
N TYR A 326 7.01 0.31 10.39
CA TYR A 326 8.01 1.00 11.21
C TYR A 326 9.34 0.24 11.24
N THR A 327 9.30 -1.06 11.48
CA THR A 327 10.51 -1.87 11.67
C THR A 327 11.25 -2.13 10.37
N SER A 328 10.56 -2.22 9.21
CA SER A 328 11.20 -2.30 7.88
C SER A 328 12.01 -1.04 7.57
N ILE A 329 11.41 0.14 7.76
CA ILE A 329 12.10 1.43 7.57
C ILE A 329 13.25 1.59 8.57
N ALA A 330 13.05 1.23 9.83
CA ALA A 330 14.10 1.29 10.85
C ALA A 330 15.26 0.32 10.52
N CYS A 331 14.96 -0.87 9.99
CA CYS A 331 15.97 -1.81 9.51
C CYS A 331 16.79 -1.19 8.37
N GLN A 332 16.13 -0.63 7.34
CA GLN A 332 16.84 0.06 6.26
C GLN A 332 17.70 1.22 6.77
N ALA A 333 17.19 2.00 7.75
CA ALA A 333 17.92 3.15 8.28
C ALA A 333 19.13 2.77 9.14
N TYR A 334 19.04 1.68 9.93
CA TYR A 334 19.98 1.42 11.03
C TYR A 334 20.73 0.08 10.93
N ALA A 335 20.35 -0.82 10.04
CA ALA A 335 21.07 -2.09 9.87
C ALA A 335 22.50 -1.83 9.36
N PRO A 336 23.50 -2.51 9.93
CA PRO A 336 24.87 -2.39 9.47
C PRO A 336 25.01 -2.76 7.99
N GLY A 337 25.63 -1.86 7.20
CA GLY A 337 25.83 -2.08 5.76
C GLY A 337 24.60 -1.87 4.89
N SER A 338 23.52 -1.30 5.45
CA SER A 338 22.36 -0.94 4.65
C SER A 338 22.72 0.01 3.51
N ARG A 339 22.15 -0.25 2.34
CA ARG A 339 22.26 0.61 1.15
C ARG A 339 21.47 1.91 1.30
N TRP A 340 20.41 1.94 2.11
CA TRP A 340 19.46 3.06 2.24
C TRP A 340 19.37 3.63 3.67
N PRO A 341 20.48 4.17 4.22
CA PRO A 341 20.46 4.77 5.57
C PRO A 341 19.60 6.04 5.64
N HIS A 342 19.13 6.54 4.50
CA HIS A 342 18.24 7.69 4.36
C HIS A 342 16.75 7.32 4.24
N SER A 343 16.36 6.09 4.47
CA SER A 343 14.98 5.58 4.28
C SER A 343 13.89 6.39 5.01
N TRP A 344 14.24 7.11 6.10
CA TRP A 344 13.32 8.04 6.73
C TRP A 344 12.97 9.23 5.83
N THR A 345 13.82 9.60 4.85
CA THR A 345 13.49 10.60 3.81
C THR A 345 12.40 10.08 2.90
N THR A 346 12.53 8.84 2.43
CA THR A 346 11.52 8.16 1.62
C THR A 346 10.22 7.99 2.37
N PHE A 347 10.28 7.60 3.64
CA PHE A 347 9.10 7.49 4.51
C PHE A 347 8.36 8.84 4.64
N ALA A 348 9.06 9.92 4.97
CA ALA A 348 8.48 11.25 5.11
C ALA A 348 7.85 11.77 3.80
N ASN A 349 8.52 11.52 2.67
CA ASN A 349 8.14 12.05 1.38
C ASN A 349 7.01 11.24 0.68
N SER A 350 6.97 9.92 0.87
CA SER A 350 6.05 9.02 0.20
C SER A 350 4.96 8.49 1.14
N MET A 351 5.33 7.71 2.15
CA MET A 351 4.36 7.01 3.01
C MET A 351 3.56 7.98 3.88
N LYS A 352 4.19 8.96 4.52
CA LYS A 352 3.45 9.98 5.30
C LYS A 352 2.53 10.82 4.43
N THR A 353 2.91 11.11 3.20
CA THR A 353 2.05 11.82 2.25
C THR A 353 0.77 11.01 1.94
N TRP A 354 0.90 9.70 1.81
CA TRP A 354 -0.26 8.80 1.67
C TRP A 354 -1.13 8.84 2.93
N ALA A 355 -0.53 8.74 4.12
CA ALA A 355 -1.27 8.86 5.39
C ALA A 355 -1.99 10.21 5.51
N TYR A 356 -1.33 11.32 5.20
CA TYR A 356 -1.92 12.65 5.26
C TYR A 356 -3.10 12.80 4.30
N ARG A 357 -3.01 12.18 3.11
CA ARG A 357 -4.13 12.15 2.17
C ARG A 357 -5.32 11.41 2.77
N GLN A 358 -5.10 10.21 3.31
CA GLN A 358 -6.15 9.35 3.87
C GLN A 358 -6.79 9.97 5.10
N ASP A 359 -5.99 10.54 6.00
CA ASP A 359 -6.45 11.10 7.28
C ASP A 359 -7.19 12.46 7.13
N GLN A 360 -7.33 12.96 5.91
CA GLN A 360 -8.11 14.14 5.54
C GLN A 360 -9.37 13.81 4.73
N LEU A 361 -9.69 12.53 4.53
CA LEU A 361 -10.88 12.07 3.83
C LEU A 361 -12.06 11.93 4.80
N PRO A 362 -13.32 11.94 4.30
CA PRO A 362 -14.50 11.67 5.14
C PRO A 362 -14.47 10.33 5.85
N SER A 363 -13.70 9.39 5.32
CA SER A 363 -13.46 8.06 5.88
C SER A 363 -12.35 8.02 6.95
N THR A 364 -11.77 9.16 7.32
CA THR A 364 -10.73 9.18 8.36
C THR A 364 -11.20 8.49 9.62
N HIS A 365 -10.31 7.75 10.25
CA HIS A 365 -10.58 6.96 11.43
C HIS A 365 -9.36 6.98 12.37
N PRO A 366 -9.53 6.62 13.65
CA PRO A 366 -8.40 6.35 14.53
C PRO A 366 -7.52 5.21 13.99
N ILE A 367 -6.25 5.15 14.40
CA ILE A 367 -5.36 4.01 14.11
C ILE A 367 -6.02 2.71 14.60
N MET A 368 -6.54 2.70 15.83
CA MET A 368 -7.40 1.63 16.31
C MET A 368 -8.81 1.85 15.75
N ALA A 369 -9.09 1.27 14.61
CA ALA A 369 -10.35 1.43 13.89
C ALA A 369 -11.51 0.67 14.57
N GLU A 370 -12.74 1.15 14.34
CA GLU A 370 -13.94 0.40 14.67
C GLU A 370 -14.29 -0.53 13.51
N ILE A 371 -13.95 -1.80 13.62
CA ILE A 371 -14.20 -2.83 12.60
C ILE A 371 -15.38 -3.70 13.06
N ARG A 372 -16.50 -3.59 12.37
CA ARG A 372 -17.76 -4.27 12.70
C ARG A 372 -17.87 -5.63 12.02
N ASP A 373 -17.30 -5.76 10.85
CA ASP A 373 -17.40 -6.91 9.97
C ASP A 373 -16.23 -6.95 8.97
N LEU A 374 -16.19 -7.97 8.11
CA LEU A 374 -15.09 -8.15 7.15
C LEU A 374 -15.11 -7.14 6.00
N ASP A 375 -16.28 -6.60 5.62
CA ASP A 375 -16.36 -5.54 4.60
C ASP A 375 -15.69 -4.26 5.10
N ASP A 376 -15.81 -3.95 6.40
CA ASP A 376 -15.09 -2.82 7.01
C ASP A 376 -13.56 -3.04 6.94
N VAL A 377 -13.07 -4.26 7.13
CA VAL A 377 -11.62 -4.59 7.06
C VAL A 377 -11.07 -4.34 5.66
N LEU A 378 -11.75 -4.85 4.63
CA LEU A 378 -11.27 -4.81 3.24
C LEU A 378 -11.01 -3.38 2.74
N VAL A 379 -11.72 -2.39 3.27
CA VAL A 379 -11.48 -0.97 2.94
C VAL A 379 -10.60 -0.25 3.96
N ASN A 380 -10.02 -0.95 4.94
CA ASN A 380 -9.19 -0.38 6.02
C ASN A 380 -7.69 -0.61 5.83
N PHE A 381 -7.28 -1.24 4.73
CA PHE A 381 -5.87 -1.31 4.30
C PHE A 381 -5.47 0.03 3.68
N ASP A 382 -5.21 1.00 4.52
CA ASP A 382 -5.05 2.40 4.11
C ASP A 382 -3.85 3.09 4.79
N GLY A 383 -3.57 4.32 4.36
CA GLY A 383 -2.45 5.10 4.88
C GLY A 383 -2.48 5.35 6.39
N ILE A 384 -3.64 5.19 7.05
CA ILE A 384 -3.75 5.32 8.51
C ILE A 384 -3.21 4.05 9.18
N THR A 385 -3.66 2.89 8.74
CA THR A 385 -3.24 1.59 9.28
C THR A 385 -1.75 1.34 9.10
N TYR A 386 -1.17 1.74 7.96
CA TYR A 386 0.25 1.55 7.65
C TYR A 386 1.12 2.73 8.11
N ALA A 387 1.00 3.86 7.46
CA ALA A 387 1.97 4.95 7.55
C ALA A 387 1.73 5.91 8.72
N LYS A 388 0.47 6.28 9.04
CA LYS A 388 0.18 7.04 10.27
C LYS A 388 0.58 6.24 11.49
N GLY A 389 0.21 4.97 11.54
CA GLY A 389 0.58 4.09 12.65
C GLY A 389 2.10 3.96 12.82
N ALA A 390 2.86 3.73 11.73
CA ALA A 390 4.31 3.69 11.77
C ALA A 390 4.94 5.02 12.23
N SER A 391 4.39 6.16 11.79
CA SER A 391 4.85 7.48 12.24
C SER A 391 4.57 7.71 13.74
N VAL A 392 3.43 7.21 14.23
CA VAL A 392 3.07 7.27 15.66
C VAL A 392 3.94 6.32 16.49
N LEU A 393 4.34 5.17 15.95
CA LEU A 393 5.33 4.30 16.59
C LEU A 393 6.70 4.97 16.65
N LYS A 394 7.13 5.66 15.59
CA LYS A 394 8.39 6.46 15.61
C LYS A 394 8.36 7.50 16.71
N GLN A 395 7.22 8.20 16.88
CA GLN A 395 7.03 9.15 17.96
C GLN A 395 7.01 8.46 19.34
N LEU A 396 6.40 7.29 19.46
CA LEU A 396 6.41 6.53 20.71
C LEU A 396 7.84 6.15 21.09
N VAL A 397 8.66 5.72 20.14
CA VAL A 397 10.09 5.45 20.34
C VAL A 397 10.84 6.70 20.82
N ALA A 398 10.58 7.85 20.20
CA ALA A 398 11.16 9.12 20.65
C ALA A 398 10.70 9.51 22.07
N TYR A 399 9.49 9.10 22.47
CA TYR A 399 8.90 9.41 23.77
C TYR A 399 9.38 8.49 24.88
N VAL A 400 9.49 7.16 24.63
CA VAL A 400 9.85 6.18 25.67
C VAL A 400 11.33 5.82 25.69
N GLY A 401 12.05 5.97 24.58
CA GLY A 401 13.42 5.50 24.35
C GLY A 401 13.44 4.25 23.49
N MET A 402 14.44 4.15 22.61
CA MET A 402 14.54 3.03 21.66
C MET A 402 14.81 1.70 22.36
N ASP A 403 15.69 1.69 23.35
CA ASP A 403 16.04 0.47 24.09
C ASP A 403 14.85 -0.02 24.92
N GLU A 404 14.12 0.86 25.57
CA GLU A 404 12.92 0.55 26.35
C GLU A 404 11.78 0.05 25.46
N PHE A 405 11.64 0.65 24.25
CA PHE A 405 10.65 0.22 23.26
C PHE A 405 10.92 -1.22 22.80
N PHE A 406 12.15 -1.53 22.37
CA PHE A 406 12.46 -2.88 21.92
C PHE A 406 12.46 -3.90 23.08
N ALA A 407 12.84 -3.51 24.29
CA ALA A 407 12.68 -4.38 25.47
C ALA A 407 11.19 -4.73 25.70
N GLY A 408 10.26 -3.80 25.49
CA GLY A 408 8.83 -4.06 25.56
C GLY A 408 8.35 -5.00 24.45
N VAL A 409 8.82 -4.81 23.22
CA VAL A 409 8.53 -5.71 22.09
C VAL A 409 9.04 -7.13 22.35
N GLN A 410 10.24 -7.28 22.88
CA GLN A 410 10.80 -8.58 23.28
C GLN A 410 9.93 -9.29 24.32
N ALA A 411 9.50 -8.55 25.36
CA ALA A 411 8.61 -9.09 26.40
C ALA A 411 7.25 -9.51 25.82
N TYR A 412 6.69 -8.71 24.89
CA TYR A 412 5.45 -9.00 24.21
C TYR A 412 5.54 -10.30 23.39
N PHE A 413 6.56 -10.49 22.55
CA PHE A 413 6.74 -11.74 21.79
C PHE A 413 6.91 -12.96 22.68
N LYS A 414 7.75 -12.87 23.72
CA LYS A 414 7.98 -14.00 24.64
C LYS A 414 6.72 -14.43 25.39
N ARG A 415 5.81 -13.48 25.68
CA ARG A 415 4.55 -13.77 26.41
C ARG A 415 3.47 -14.35 25.52
N HIS A 416 3.42 -13.90 24.28
CA HIS A 416 2.26 -14.14 23.41
C HIS A 416 2.57 -14.99 22.18
N ALA A 417 3.76 -15.58 22.07
CA ALA A 417 4.17 -16.43 20.96
C ALA A 417 3.08 -17.47 20.59
N TYR A 418 2.75 -17.51 19.31
CA TYR A 418 1.69 -18.35 18.71
C TYR A 418 0.27 -18.05 19.23
N GLY A 419 0.08 -16.97 19.94
CA GLY A 419 -1.19 -16.51 20.48
C GLY A 419 -1.79 -15.34 19.73
N ASN A 420 -2.91 -14.82 20.28
CA ASN A 420 -3.60 -13.63 19.81
C ASN A 420 -3.59 -12.55 20.90
N THR A 421 -3.57 -11.30 20.49
CA THR A 421 -3.40 -10.15 21.38
C THR A 421 -4.31 -8.99 21.01
N ARG A 422 -4.37 -8.03 21.94
CA ARG A 422 -5.00 -6.72 21.77
C ARG A 422 -3.99 -5.62 22.05
N LEU A 423 -4.34 -4.39 21.69
CA LEU A 423 -3.56 -3.20 22.04
C LEU A 423 -3.10 -3.18 23.50
N SER A 424 -3.99 -3.57 24.46
CA SER A 424 -3.66 -3.57 25.88
C SER A 424 -2.46 -4.45 26.27
N ASP A 425 -2.24 -5.55 25.53
CA ASP A 425 -1.15 -6.49 25.81
C ASP A 425 0.20 -5.88 25.44
N LEU A 426 0.25 -5.18 24.30
CA LEU A 426 1.43 -4.45 23.88
C LEU A 426 1.70 -3.25 24.79
N LEU A 427 0.69 -2.42 25.09
CA LEU A 427 0.87 -1.26 25.97
C LEU A 427 1.36 -1.68 27.34
N GLY A 428 0.83 -2.77 27.92
CA GLY A 428 1.28 -3.28 29.20
C GLY A 428 2.77 -3.67 29.19
N ALA A 429 3.23 -4.29 28.12
CA ALA A 429 4.66 -4.63 27.97
C ALA A 429 5.54 -3.37 27.85
N LEU A 430 5.10 -2.37 27.09
CA LEU A 430 5.82 -1.09 26.94
C LEU A 430 5.83 -0.25 28.22
N GLU A 431 4.74 -0.24 28.98
CA GLU A 431 4.66 0.44 30.28
C GLU A 431 5.62 -0.19 31.32
N GLU A 432 5.71 -1.52 31.34
CA GLU A 432 6.64 -2.23 32.21
C GLU A 432 8.10 -1.90 31.94
N THR A 433 8.49 -1.81 30.67
CA THR A 433 9.88 -1.59 30.27
C THR A 433 10.30 -0.13 30.33
N SER A 434 9.39 0.79 29.96
CA SER A 434 9.67 2.23 29.93
C SER A 434 9.42 2.91 31.29
N GLY A 435 8.65 2.29 32.19
CA GLY A 435 8.22 2.91 33.43
C GLY A 435 7.25 4.10 33.24
N ARG A 436 6.67 4.28 32.05
CA ARG A 436 5.75 5.37 31.72
C ARG A 436 4.32 4.87 31.62
N ASP A 437 3.38 5.68 32.10
CA ASP A 437 1.93 5.48 31.86
C ASP A 437 1.62 5.95 30.42
N LEU A 438 1.21 5.01 29.58
CA LEU A 438 0.85 5.26 28.17
C LEU A 438 -0.66 5.42 27.95
N SER A 439 -1.48 5.36 29.00
CA SER A 439 -2.94 5.40 28.89
C SER A 439 -3.46 6.67 28.23
N THR A 440 -2.94 7.84 28.63
CA THR A 440 -3.31 9.14 28.04
C THR A 440 -2.75 9.29 26.62
N TRP A 441 -1.51 8.86 26.40
CA TRP A 441 -0.88 8.87 25.09
C TRP A 441 -1.68 8.02 24.10
N SER A 442 -2.01 6.77 24.46
CA SER A 442 -2.79 5.84 23.65
C SER A 442 -4.17 6.42 23.27
N LYS A 443 -4.90 7.00 24.22
CA LYS A 443 -6.19 7.62 23.93
C LYS A 443 -6.09 8.74 22.90
N LYS A 444 -5.07 9.59 23.03
CA LYS A 444 -4.92 10.74 22.13
C LYS A 444 -4.37 10.36 20.77
N TRP A 445 -3.46 9.39 20.69
CA TRP A 445 -2.80 9.02 19.43
C TRP A 445 -3.48 7.89 18.68
N LEU A 446 -3.92 6.85 19.37
CA LEU A 446 -4.45 5.65 18.73
C LEU A 446 -5.99 5.66 18.57
N GLN A 447 -6.70 6.47 19.37
CA GLN A 447 -8.16 6.47 19.41
C GLN A 447 -8.79 7.77 18.88
N THR A 448 -8.02 8.63 18.20
CA THR A 448 -8.53 9.86 17.58
C THR A 448 -8.08 9.98 16.14
N ALA A 449 -8.94 10.56 15.28
CA ALA A 449 -8.70 10.78 13.86
C ALA A 449 -8.11 12.16 13.56
N GLY A 450 -7.57 12.33 12.36
CA GLY A 450 -7.11 13.59 11.80
C GLY A 450 -5.67 13.96 12.18
N ILE A 451 -5.18 15.04 11.59
CA ILE A 451 -3.79 15.50 11.67
C ILE A 451 -3.73 16.88 12.31
N ASN A 452 -2.88 17.05 13.33
CA ASN A 452 -2.57 18.38 13.87
C ASN A 452 -1.67 19.18 12.92
N ILE A 453 -1.80 20.50 12.96
CA ILE A 453 -0.90 21.42 12.27
C ILE A 453 -0.04 22.11 13.31
N LEU A 454 1.26 22.19 13.09
CA LEU A 454 2.21 22.90 13.92
C LEU A 454 2.73 24.12 13.16
N ARG A 455 2.57 25.30 13.74
CA ARG A 455 3.05 26.59 13.20
C ARG A 455 4.00 27.26 14.17
N PRO A 456 5.17 27.77 13.72
CA PRO A 456 6.00 28.63 14.56
C PRO A 456 5.41 30.03 14.62
N GLU A 457 5.38 30.60 15.82
CA GLU A 457 5.11 32.02 16.07
C GLU A 457 6.42 32.65 16.52
N VAL A 458 7.01 33.50 15.66
CA VAL A 458 8.34 34.08 15.87
C VAL A 458 8.23 35.60 15.91
N GLU A 459 8.79 36.20 16.95
CA GLU A 459 8.98 37.65 17.03
C GLU A 459 10.46 37.95 17.09
N THR A 460 10.89 38.97 16.36
CA THR A 460 12.28 39.45 16.33
C THR A 460 12.36 40.95 16.61
N ASP A 461 13.54 41.47 17.00
CA ASP A 461 13.78 42.91 17.24
C ASP A 461 14.22 43.68 15.98
N GLY A 462 14.38 42.96 14.83
CA GLY A 462 14.82 43.58 13.55
C GLY A 462 13.68 43.76 12.58
N GLU A 463 13.88 44.60 11.56
CA GLU A 463 12.95 44.76 10.45
C GLU A 463 13.01 43.53 9.51
N GLY A 464 11.87 43.14 8.91
CA GLY A 464 11.79 42.04 7.97
C GLY A 464 12.19 40.69 8.53
N GLY A 465 11.88 40.42 9.82
CA GLY A 465 12.19 39.15 10.48
C GLY A 465 13.67 38.93 10.83
N ALA A 466 14.57 39.82 10.47
CA ALA A 466 16.00 39.74 10.85
C ALA A 466 16.21 40.10 12.34
N GLY A 467 17.40 39.84 12.85
CA GLY A 467 17.79 40.27 14.20
C GLY A 467 17.74 39.15 15.22
N VAL A 468 17.45 39.51 16.46
CA VAL A 468 17.42 38.62 17.61
C VAL A 468 15.97 38.18 17.87
N VAL A 469 15.77 36.92 18.10
CA VAL A 469 14.46 36.37 18.50
C VAL A 469 14.09 36.92 19.87
N THR A 470 12.96 37.61 19.96
CA THR A 470 12.43 38.11 21.22
C THR A 470 11.44 37.16 21.87
N SER A 471 10.64 36.48 21.06
CA SER A 471 9.79 35.37 21.51
C SER A 471 9.68 34.29 20.45
N PHE A 472 9.51 33.06 20.89
CA PHE A 472 9.20 31.91 20.03
C PHE A 472 8.18 31.01 20.71
N ALA A 473 7.12 30.65 19.97
CA ALA A 473 6.14 29.69 20.42
C ALA A 473 5.74 28.76 19.26
N ILE A 474 5.24 27.59 19.59
CA ILE A 474 4.65 26.66 18.63
C ILE A 474 3.15 26.66 18.88
N ARG A 475 2.40 27.08 17.87
CA ARG A 475 0.94 26.92 17.84
C ARG A 475 0.58 25.56 17.28
N GLN A 476 -0.22 24.81 18.03
CA GLN A 476 -0.82 23.57 17.58
C GLN A 476 -2.30 23.84 17.23
N GLU A 477 -2.69 23.47 16.00
CA GLU A 477 -4.06 23.52 15.56
C GLU A 477 -4.68 22.10 15.62
N ALA A 478 -5.92 22.02 16.10
CA ALA A 478 -6.66 20.78 16.06
C ALA A 478 -7.05 20.40 14.62
N PRO A 479 -7.18 19.09 14.31
CA PRO A 479 -7.55 18.67 12.96
C PRO A 479 -8.90 19.26 12.54
N ALA A 480 -8.95 19.78 11.31
CA ALA A 480 -10.21 20.08 10.64
C ALA A 480 -10.78 18.76 10.09
N LEU A 481 -11.66 18.11 10.87
CA LEU A 481 -12.27 16.87 10.43
C LEU A 481 -13.27 17.13 9.29
N PRO A 482 -13.23 16.34 8.20
CA PRO A 482 -14.19 16.43 7.11
C PRO A 482 -15.62 16.16 7.56
N ALA A 483 -16.60 16.68 6.83
CA ALA A 483 -18.00 16.38 7.07
C ALA A 483 -18.26 14.86 6.96
N GLY A 484 -18.89 14.31 7.99
CA GLY A 484 -19.15 12.86 8.07
C GLY A 484 -18.08 12.05 8.80
N ALA A 485 -16.88 12.60 9.03
CA ALA A 485 -15.88 11.95 9.85
C ALA A 485 -16.34 11.82 11.31
N LYS A 486 -16.03 10.69 11.91
CA LYS A 486 -16.34 10.42 13.33
C LYS A 486 -15.22 10.94 14.23
N GLY A 487 -15.59 11.40 15.43
CA GLY A 487 -14.64 11.83 16.46
C GLY A 487 -14.66 13.34 16.69
N GLU A 488 -13.83 13.79 17.62
CA GLU A 488 -13.67 15.21 17.95
C GLU A 488 -12.26 15.70 17.64
N PRO A 489 -12.11 16.95 17.15
CA PRO A 489 -10.80 17.58 16.96
C PRO A 489 -9.98 17.53 18.24
N THR A 490 -8.80 16.94 18.21
CA THR A 490 -8.00 16.67 19.40
C THR A 490 -6.61 17.28 19.27
N LEU A 491 -6.19 18.08 20.27
CA LEU A 491 -4.80 18.46 20.44
C LEU A 491 -4.01 17.30 21.06
N ARG A 492 -2.92 16.91 20.42
CA ARG A 492 -2.09 15.78 20.84
C ARG A 492 -0.77 16.25 21.45
N PRO A 493 -0.19 15.53 22.41
CA PRO A 493 1.19 15.78 22.83
C PRO A 493 2.14 15.30 21.73
N HIS A 494 3.05 16.17 21.28
CA HIS A 494 4.07 15.86 20.29
C HIS A 494 5.45 15.94 20.91
N ARG A 495 6.30 14.94 20.66
CA ARG A 495 7.74 15.04 20.83
C ARG A 495 8.33 15.44 19.50
N ILE A 496 8.93 16.64 19.39
CA ILE A 496 9.52 17.15 18.16
C ILE A 496 10.90 17.74 18.38
N ALA A 497 11.62 17.93 17.29
CA ALA A 497 12.81 18.77 17.25
C ALA A 497 12.52 20.04 16.44
N ILE A 498 13.16 21.14 16.83
CA ILE A 498 13.27 22.37 16.03
C ILE A 498 14.71 22.41 15.50
N GLY A 499 14.87 22.33 14.19
CA GLY A 499 16.13 22.55 13.51
C GLY A 499 16.34 24.03 13.21
N LEU A 500 17.54 24.53 13.51
CA LEU A 500 17.98 25.86 13.13
C LEU A 500 18.98 25.70 11.99
N TYR A 501 18.70 26.34 10.86
CA TYR A 501 19.50 26.18 9.65
C TYR A 501 20.02 27.53 9.17
N ASP A 502 21.30 27.58 8.81
CA ASP A 502 21.98 28.74 8.21
C ASP A 502 22.79 28.30 7.00
N LEU A 503 23.00 29.24 6.09
CA LEU A 503 23.85 29.04 4.92
C LEU A 503 25.34 29.08 5.34
N ASP A 504 26.03 27.96 5.10
CA ASP A 504 27.49 27.91 5.22
C ASP A 504 28.12 28.64 4.00
N GLU A 505 28.74 29.79 4.26
CA GLU A 505 29.37 30.62 3.22
C GLU A 505 30.50 29.89 2.45
N ALA A 506 31.14 28.89 3.08
CA ALA A 506 32.25 28.17 2.46
C ALA A 506 31.77 27.10 1.46
N THR A 507 30.65 26.44 1.74
CA THR A 507 30.09 25.35 0.94
C THR A 507 28.89 25.78 0.11
N GLY A 508 28.23 26.86 0.45
CA GLY A 508 26.96 27.29 -0.12
C GLY A 508 25.81 26.34 0.25
N LYS A 509 25.99 25.52 1.29
CA LYS A 509 24.96 24.55 1.78
C LYS A 509 24.24 25.12 2.97
N LEU A 510 22.96 24.79 3.07
CA LEU A 510 22.12 25.05 4.23
C LEU A 510 22.35 23.94 5.24
N VAL A 511 23.02 24.28 6.33
CA VAL A 511 23.45 23.33 7.37
C VAL A 511 22.70 23.54 8.67
N ARG A 512 22.45 22.47 9.43
CA ARG A 512 21.85 22.58 10.75
C ARG A 512 22.87 23.07 11.77
N THR A 513 22.68 24.29 12.25
CA THR A 513 23.59 24.97 13.20
C THR A 513 23.24 24.64 14.66
N ASP A 514 21.97 24.37 14.96
CA ASP A 514 21.53 23.89 16.28
C ASP A 514 20.23 23.10 16.19
N ARG A 515 19.88 22.36 17.27
CA ARG A 515 18.71 21.49 17.38
C ARG A 515 18.15 21.55 18.81
N ILE A 516 16.88 21.87 18.93
CA ILE A 516 16.16 21.88 20.21
C ILE A 516 15.06 20.84 20.19
N GLU A 517 15.11 19.84 21.08
CA GLU A 517 14.07 18.84 21.23
C GLU A 517 13.20 19.19 22.43
N LEU A 518 11.86 19.08 22.22
CA LEU A 518 10.88 19.46 23.26
C LEU A 518 9.56 18.74 23.06
N ASP A 519 8.75 18.79 24.13
CA ASP A 519 7.36 18.35 24.08
C ASP A 519 6.45 19.55 23.78
N VAL A 520 5.59 19.38 22.77
CA VAL A 520 4.50 20.32 22.46
C VAL A 520 3.21 19.77 23.05
N ASP A 521 2.55 20.52 23.91
CA ASP A 521 1.27 20.13 24.51
C ASP A 521 0.31 21.34 24.60
N GLY A 522 -0.95 21.09 24.33
CA GLY A 522 -1.97 22.13 24.26
C GLY A 522 -1.90 22.98 22.99
N GLU A 523 -2.57 24.11 22.99
CA GLU A 523 -2.73 24.98 21.80
C GLU A 523 -1.46 25.82 21.51
N LEU A 524 -0.73 26.22 22.55
CA LEU A 524 0.44 27.06 22.43
C LEU A 524 1.55 26.62 23.39
N THR A 525 2.72 26.31 22.85
CA THR A 525 3.90 25.92 23.62
C THR A 525 5.01 26.95 23.42
N ALA A 526 5.38 27.66 24.48
CA ALA A 526 6.50 28.60 24.43
C ALA A 526 7.84 27.87 24.38
N VAL A 527 8.81 28.43 23.64
CA VAL A 527 10.18 27.93 23.49
C VAL A 527 11.19 28.99 23.95
N PRO A 528 11.31 29.20 25.26
CA PRO A 528 12.14 30.27 25.80
C PRO A 528 13.65 30.14 25.50
N GLN A 529 14.08 28.90 25.12
CA GLN A 529 15.49 28.66 24.75
C GLN A 529 15.92 29.36 23.47
N LEU A 530 14.96 29.81 22.65
CA LEU A 530 15.24 30.58 21.42
C LEU A 530 15.29 32.09 21.66
N ALA A 531 14.70 32.58 22.75
CA ALA A 531 14.76 34.02 23.07
C ALA A 531 16.21 34.49 23.31
N GLY A 532 16.58 35.58 22.69
CA GLY A 532 17.92 36.16 22.78
C GLY A 532 18.95 35.58 21.79
N ARG A 533 18.54 34.62 20.95
CA ARG A 533 19.39 34.08 19.87
C ARG A 533 19.25 34.89 18.59
N ALA A 534 20.30 34.95 17.80
CA ALA A 534 20.18 35.41 16.43
C ALA A 534 19.20 34.52 15.65
N ARG A 535 18.33 35.14 14.85
CA ARG A 535 17.43 34.39 13.99
C ARG A 535 18.22 33.63 12.93
N PRO A 536 18.04 32.30 12.79
CA PRO A 536 18.60 31.53 11.68
C PRO A 536 17.85 31.84 10.37
N ALA A 537 18.42 31.45 9.25
CA ALA A 537 17.77 31.55 7.96
C ALA A 537 16.46 30.72 7.91
N VAL A 538 16.45 29.56 8.54
CA VAL A 538 15.25 28.69 8.59
C VAL A 538 15.06 28.09 9.98
N PHE A 539 13.85 28.21 10.50
CA PHE A 539 13.32 27.36 11.57
C PHE A 539 12.51 26.22 10.96
N LEU A 540 12.94 24.97 11.19
CA LEU A 540 12.22 23.78 10.76
C LEU A 540 11.63 23.05 11.97
N LEU A 541 10.30 23.10 12.13
CA LEU A 541 9.59 22.30 13.13
C LEU A 541 9.56 20.84 12.73
N ASN A 542 9.51 19.95 13.72
CA ASN A 542 9.54 18.51 13.53
C ASN A 542 10.74 18.01 12.71
N ASP A 543 11.86 18.70 12.85
CA ASP A 543 13.14 18.26 12.29
C ASP A 543 13.46 16.83 12.76
N ASP A 544 14.10 16.02 11.92
CA ASP A 544 14.25 14.56 12.07
C ASP A 544 12.94 13.75 11.97
N ASP A 545 11.81 14.42 11.68
CA ASP A 545 10.50 13.78 11.46
C ASP A 545 10.04 12.90 12.63
N LEU A 546 10.13 13.40 13.86
CA LEU A 546 9.86 12.62 15.06
C LEU A 546 8.37 12.38 15.31
N SER A 547 7.48 13.21 14.77
CA SER A 547 6.04 13.15 15.07
C SER A 547 5.17 13.21 13.82
N TYR A 548 3.94 12.73 13.95
CA TYR A 548 2.91 12.80 12.91
C TYR A 548 2.14 14.13 13.04
N ALA A 549 2.53 15.11 12.26
CA ALA A 549 1.91 16.42 12.18
C ALA A 549 2.25 17.12 10.87
N LYS A 550 1.33 17.90 10.32
CA LYS A 550 1.65 18.85 9.28
C LYS A 550 2.42 20.00 9.88
N VAL A 551 3.46 20.40 9.20
CA VAL A 551 4.32 21.52 9.61
C VAL A 551 4.08 22.70 8.69
N ARG A 552 4.09 23.90 9.24
CA ARG A 552 4.18 25.15 8.49
C ARG A 552 5.47 25.84 8.82
N LEU A 553 6.05 26.50 7.83
CA LEU A 553 7.17 27.42 8.04
C LEU A 553 6.62 28.79 8.40
N ASP A 554 7.38 29.55 9.18
CA ASP A 554 7.10 30.99 9.31
C ASP A 554 7.42 31.73 7.98
N GLU A 555 6.89 32.93 7.83
CA GLU A 555 6.94 33.70 6.57
C GLU A 555 8.37 33.87 6.04
N GLU A 556 9.30 34.25 6.91
CA GLU A 556 10.68 34.45 6.53
C GLU A 556 11.40 33.15 6.16
N SER A 557 11.17 32.07 6.94
CA SER A 557 11.72 30.77 6.62
C SER A 557 11.17 30.25 5.30
N LEU A 558 9.87 30.43 5.02
CA LEU A 558 9.23 30.04 3.76
C LEU A 558 9.81 30.83 2.59
N HIS A 559 9.98 32.16 2.75
CA HIS A 559 10.60 33.00 1.72
C HIS A 559 12.01 32.51 1.39
N PHE A 560 12.83 32.27 2.42
CA PHE A 560 14.21 31.80 2.24
C PHE A 560 14.25 30.40 1.57
N VAL A 561 13.42 29.50 2.01
CA VAL A 561 13.31 28.14 1.45
C VAL A 561 12.90 28.17 -0.02
N THR A 562 12.07 29.13 -0.46
CA THR A 562 11.66 29.27 -1.86
C THR A 562 12.86 29.40 -2.82
N GLU A 563 13.94 30.01 -2.38
CA GLU A 563 15.15 30.20 -3.17
C GLU A 563 16.24 29.15 -2.89
N HIS A 564 16.27 28.60 -1.67
CA HIS A 564 17.35 27.77 -1.14
C HIS A 564 17.01 26.35 -0.80
N LEU A 565 15.80 25.83 -1.13
CA LEU A 565 15.35 24.49 -0.75
C LEU A 565 16.34 23.40 -1.21
N GLY A 566 16.84 23.49 -2.43
CA GLY A 566 17.84 22.54 -2.96
C GLY A 566 19.24 22.68 -2.33
N ASP A 567 19.47 23.64 -1.47
CA ASP A 567 20.78 23.88 -0.85
C ASP A 567 20.94 23.18 0.52
N PHE A 568 19.87 22.61 1.11
CA PHE A 568 20.00 21.79 2.31
C PHE A 568 20.99 20.65 2.09
N GLU A 569 21.92 20.47 3.02
CA GLU A 569 22.94 19.42 2.95
C GLU A 569 22.30 18.02 3.03
N SER A 570 21.38 17.83 3.97
CA SER A 570 20.68 16.57 4.21
C SER A 570 19.38 16.46 3.42
N SER A 571 19.03 15.23 3.01
CA SER A 571 17.79 14.94 2.24
C SER A 571 16.52 15.05 3.09
N LEU A 572 16.55 14.63 4.37
CA LEU A 572 15.35 14.64 5.21
C LEU A 572 14.78 16.04 5.46
N PRO A 573 15.53 17.06 5.92
CA PRO A 573 14.97 18.41 6.07
C PRO A 573 14.50 19.00 4.73
N ARG A 574 15.14 18.67 3.62
CA ARG A 574 14.68 19.02 2.27
C ARG A 574 13.31 18.41 1.98
N ALA A 575 13.16 17.10 2.23
CA ALA A 575 11.90 16.37 2.03
C ALA A 575 10.78 16.93 2.94
N LEU A 576 11.08 17.34 4.16
CA LEU A 576 10.10 17.94 5.07
C LEU A 576 9.62 19.31 4.56
N CYS A 577 10.50 20.11 3.97
CA CYS A 577 10.12 21.39 3.35
C CYS A 577 9.28 21.16 2.08
N TRP A 578 9.63 20.17 1.24
CA TRP A 578 8.81 19.76 0.09
C TRP A 578 7.41 19.28 0.52
N ALA A 579 7.34 18.45 1.56
CA ALA A 579 6.08 17.95 2.09
C ALA A 579 5.22 19.09 2.67
N SER A 580 5.82 20.06 3.37
CA SER A 580 5.11 21.23 3.86
C SER A 580 4.48 22.06 2.72
N ALA A 581 5.24 22.34 1.66
CA ALA A 581 4.72 23.05 0.48
C ALA A 581 3.61 22.28 -0.23
N TRP A 582 3.75 20.96 -0.35
CA TRP A 582 2.72 20.10 -0.90
C TRP A 582 1.44 20.10 -0.08
N ASP A 583 1.56 19.97 1.25
CA ASP A 583 0.42 20.04 2.16
C ASP A 583 -0.31 21.38 2.09
N MET A 584 0.44 22.51 2.02
CA MET A 584 -0.14 23.84 1.83
C MET A 584 -0.91 23.93 0.50
N THR A 585 -0.39 23.32 -0.57
CA THR A 585 -1.07 23.30 -1.88
C THR A 585 -2.37 22.49 -1.81
N ARG A 586 -2.34 21.33 -1.18
CA ARG A 586 -3.51 20.50 -0.97
C ARG A 586 -4.57 21.15 -0.05
N ASP A 587 -4.15 21.94 0.90
CA ASP A 587 -5.02 22.68 1.82
C ASP A 587 -5.51 24.03 1.25
N ALA A 588 -5.14 24.35 -0.01
CA ALA A 588 -5.44 25.60 -0.70
C ALA A 588 -4.85 26.85 0.00
N GLU A 589 -3.75 26.68 0.75
CA GLU A 589 -2.97 27.74 1.38
C GLU A 589 -1.86 28.26 0.42
N LEU A 590 -1.35 27.39 -0.46
CA LEU A 590 -0.36 27.73 -1.49
C LEU A 590 -0.96 27.50 -2.88
N PRO A 591 -1.07 28.54 -3.74
CA PRO A 591 -1.56 28.39 -5.10
C PRO A 591 -0.72 27.42 -5.94
N THR A 592 -1.36 26.68 -6.85
CA THR A 592 -0.67 25.71 -7.72
C THR A 592 0.46 26.34 -8.54
N ARG A 593 0.25 27.55 -9.05
CA ARG A 593 1.28 28.28 -9.82
C ARG A 593 2.53 28.63 -9.00
N GLU A 594 2.35 28.92 -7.72
CA GLU A 594 3.45 29.19 -6.79
C GLU A 594 4.15 27.88 -6.41
N TYR A 595 3.40 26.81 -6.15
CA TYR A 595 3.97 25.49 -5.92
C TYR A 595 4.81 25.01 -7.11
N LEU A 596 4.31 25.14 -8.34
CA LEU A 596 5.09 24.82 -9.55
C LEU A 596 6.36 25.66 -9.63
N SER A 597 6.29 26.96 -9.29
CA SER A 597 7.44 27.86 -9.31
C SER A 597 8.50 27.44 -8.28
N LEU A 598 8.06 27.09 -7.05
CA LEU A 598 8.92 26.57 -5.99
C LEU A 598 9.60 25.26 -6.44
N VAL A 599 8.84 24.32 -6.99
CA VAL A 599 9.43 23.05 -7.47
C VAL A 599 10.45 23.29 -8.57
N LEU A 600 10.14 24.13 -9.54
CA LEU A 600 11.06 24.44 -10.65
C LEU A 600 12.34 25.15 -10.20
N SER A 601 12.31 25.91 -9.10
CA SER A 601 13.51 26.57 -8.56
C SER A 601 14.46 25.58 -7.87
N GLY A 602 13.94 24.51 -7.24
CA GLY A 602 14.73 23.63 -6.39
C GLY A 602 15.00 22.22 -6.94
N ILE A 603 14.11 21.68 -7.79
CA ILE A 603 14.16 20.27 -8.19
C ILE A 603 15.43 19.89 -8.96
N GLY A 604 16.02 20.82 -9.68
CA GLY A 604 17.28 20.58 -10.40
C GLY A 604 18.49 20.32 -9.48
N LYS A 605 18.40 20.67 -8.20
CA LYS A 605 19.41 20.42 -7.17
C LYS A 605 19.06 19.23 -6.28
N GLU A 606 17.85 18.65 -6.41
CA GLU A 606 17.44 17.52 -5.59
C GLU A 606 18.23 16.27 -5.95
N SER A 607 18.90 15.71 -4.95
CA SER A 607 19.77 14.55 -5.13
C SER A 607 19.07 13.22 -4.81
N ASP A 608 17.99 13.27 -4.04
CA ASP A 608 17.22 12.08 -3.70
C ASP A 608 16.24 11.73 -4.83
N ILE A 609 16.45 10.59 -5.47
CA ILE A 609 15.67 10.21 -6.64
C ILE A 609 14.21 9.88 -6.30
N GLY A 610 13.93 9.38 -5.10
CA GLY A 610 12.59 9.14 -4.59
C GLY A 610 11.82 10.45 -4.41
N VAL A 611 12.48 11.49 -3.89
CA VAL A 611 11.92 12.84 -3.77
C VAL A 611 11.64 13.44 -5.15
N VAL A 612 12.59 13.35 -6.10
CA VAL A 612 12.37 13.82 -7.49
C VAL A 612 11.14 13.19 -8.10
N GLN A 613 11.00 11.88 -8.02
CA GLN A 613 9.85 11.16 -8.58
C GLN A 613 8.53 11.52 -7.88
N SER A 614 8.56 11.77 -6.58
CA SER A 614 7.38 12.25 -5.84
C SER A 614 6.96 13.64 -6.30
N LEU A 615 7.92 14.56 -6.47
CA LEU A 615 7.64 15.89 -7.00
C LEU A 615 7.06 15.84 -8.42
N HIS A 616 7.53 14.92 -9.29
CA HIS A 616 6.94 14.73 -10.62
C HIS A 616 5.45 14.38 -10.53
N ARG A 617 5.08 13.43 -9.65
CA ARG A 617 3.68 13.04 -9.45
C ARG A 617 2.84 14.17 -8.84
N GLN A 618 3.39 14.87 -7.86
CA GLN A 618 2.72 15.98 -7.17
C GLN A 618 2.46 17.16 -8.11
N VAL A 619 3.46 17.56 -8.90
CA VAL A 619 3.30 18.65 -9.88
C VAL A 619 2.27 18.26 -10.95
N LYS A 620 2.36 17.04 -11.50
CA LYS A 620 1.38 16.55 -12.48
C LYS A 620 -0.04 16.63 -11.91
N LEU A 621 -0.26 16.10 -10.71
CA LEU A 621 -1.57 16.13 -10.05
C LEU A 621 -2.02 17.57 -9.75
N ALA A 622 -1.14 18.43 -9.24
CA ALA A 622 -1.47 19.82 -8.93
C ALA A 622 -1.90 20.57 -10.19
N VAL A 623 -1.12 20.50 -11.26
CA VAL A 623 -1.42 21.23 -12.48
C VAL A 623 -2.67 20.68 -13.18
N GLU A 624 -2.85 19.35 -13.20
CA GLU A 624 -4.01 18.72 -13.85
C GLU A 624 -5.32 18.93 -13.09
N LEU A 625 -5.31 18.91 -11.75
CA LEU A 625 -6.53 18.95 -10.95
C LEU A 625 -6.71 20.25 -10.14
N TYR A 626 -5.63 20.84 -9.61
CA TYR A 626 -5.71 21.97 -8.66
C TYR A 626 -5.49 23.34 -9.30
N ALA A 627 -4.86 23.39 -10.49
CA ALA A 627 -4.68 24.64 -11.19
C ALA A 627 -6.00 25.23 -11.68
N ASP A 628 -6.11 26.56 -11.67
CA ASP A 628 -7.15 27.28 -12.38
C ASP A 628 -7.30 26.73 -13.81
N PRO A 629 -8.49 26.30 -14.22
CA PRO A 629 -8.72 25.76 -15.56
C PRO A 629 -8.21 26.65 -16.70
N THR A 630 -8.22 27.99 -16.53
CA THR A 630 -7.75 28.95 -17.52
C THR A 630 -6.22 29.04 -17.61
N ALA A 631 -5.51 28.74 -16.53
CA ALA A 631 -4.05 28.75 -16.46
C ALA A 631 -3.41 27.38 -16.76
N ARG A 632 -4.19 26.32 -16.68
CA ARG A 632 -3.71 24.92 -16.71
C ARG A 632 -2.80 24.61 -17.89
N GLU A 633 -3.22 25.00 -19.10
CA GLU A 633 -2.44 24.69 -20.31
C GLU A 633 -1.06 25.38 -20.31
N ALA A 634 -1.00 26.61 -19.85
CA ALA A 634 0.28 27.33 -19.72
C ALA A 634 1.20 26.67 -18.66
N LEU A 635 0.62 26.23 -17.52
CA LEU A 635 1.37 25.57 -16.46
C LEU A 635 1.88 24.18 -16.90
N LEU A 636 1.05 23.42 -17.63
CA LEU A 636 1.43 22.14 -18.23
C LEU A 636 2.57 22.32 -19.23
N THR A 637 2.49 23.32 -20.10
CA THR A 637 3.55 23.63 -21.07
C THR A 637 4.85 23.97 -20.33
N ARG A 638 4.79 24.86 -19.34
CA ARG A 638 5.94 25.24 -18.52
C ARG A 638 6.59 24.03 -17.83
N TRP A 639 5.78 23.14 -17.28
CA TRP A 639 6.25 21.90 -16.65
C TRP A 639 6.91 20.96 -17.67
N THR A 640 6.25 20.70 -18.80
CA THR A 640 6.77 19.78 -19.82
C THR A 640 8.08 20.28 -20.44
N ASP A 641 8.20 21.60 -20.69
CA ASP A 641 9.45 22.20 -21.17
C ASP A 641 10.58 22.03 -20.14
N ALA A 642 10.27 22.20 -18.86
CA ALA A 642 11.23 21.97 -17.79
C ALA A 642 11.67 20.50 -17.71
N THR A 643 10.74 19.53 -17.83
CA THR A 643 11.09 18.10 -17.84
C THR A 643 12.04 17.76 -18.99
N LEU A 644 11.80 18.31 -20.18
CA LEU A 644 12.69 18.11 -21.33
C LEU A 644 14.06 18.76 -21.12
N ALA A 645 14.09 19.96 -20.53
CA ALA A 645 15.36 20.65 -20.23
C ALA A 645 16.20 19.84 -19.23
N HIS A 646 15.58 19.34 -18.15
CA HIS A 646 16.25 18.51 -17.16
C HIS A 646 16.68 17.15 -17.72
N LEU A 647 15.86 16.52 -18.59
CA LEU A 647 16.25 15.29 -19.29
C LEU A 647 17.54 15.48 -20.08
N ARG A 648 17.66 16.59 -20.81
CA ARG A 648 18.86 16.91 -21.62
C ARG A 648 20.08 17.28 -20.77
N ALA A 649 19.85 17.84 -19.59
CA ALA A 649 20.91 18.28 -18.67
C ALA A 649 21.38 17.18 -17.72
N ALA A 650 20.57 16.13 -17.52
CA ALA A 650 20.88 15.04 -16.60
C ALA A 650 22.13 14.26 -17.03
N ALA A 651 22.91 13.81 -16.03
CA ALA A 651 24.08 13.01 -16.30
C ALA A 651 23.71 11.74 -17.11
N PRO A 652 24.48 11.40 -18.15
CA PRO A 652 24.19 10.22 -18.96
C PRO A 652 24.05 8.94 -18.13
N ALA A 653 23.06 8.14 -18.43
CA ALA A 653 22.73 6.87 -17.76
C ALA A 653 22.40 6.99 -16.26
N SER A 654 22.18 8.19 -15.73
CA SER A 654 21.77 8.39 -14.34
C SER A 654 20.30 8.02 -14.12
N ASP A 655 19.94 7.81 -12.86
CA ASP A 655 18.55 7.62 -12.43
C ASP A 655 17.70 8.87 -12.65
N HIS A 656 18.32 10.05 -12.47
CA HIS A 656 17.67 11.33 -12.79
C HIS A 656 17.30 11.40 -14.26
N GLN A 657 18.22 10.98 -15.16
CA GLN A 657 17.92 10.97 -16.60
C GLN A 657 16.70 10.08 -16.92
N LEU A 658 16.65 8.88 -16.34
CA LEU A 658 15.49 7.97 -16.51
C LEU A 658 14.19 8.58 -15.94
N ALA A 659 14.24 9.15 -14.74
CA ALA A 659 13.07 9.78 -14.11
C ALA A 659 12.56 10.96 -14.95
N TRP A 660 13.46 11.80 -15.47
CA TRP A 660 13.09 12.91 -16.34
C TRP A 660 12.56 12.45 -17.70
N ALA A 661 13.09 11.36 -18.27
CA ALA A 661 12.57 10.78 -19.51
C ALA A 661 11.11 10.30 -19.34
N ARG A 662 10.80 9.65 -18.22
CA ARG A 662 9.43 9.22 -17.89
C ARG A 662 8.51 10.41 -17.63
N ALA A 663 8.97 11.42 -16.90
CA ALA A 663 8.19 12.63 -16.63
C ALA A 663 7.88 13.40 -17.93
N PHE A 664 8.87 13.53 -18.82
CA PHE A 664 8.68 14.13 -20.13
C PHE A 664 7.69 13.33 -20.98
N ALA A 665 7.87 12.02 -21.07
CA ALA A 665 6.93 11.15 -21.80
C ALA A 665 5.49 11.33 -21.32
N ALA A 666 5.25 11.33 -20.02
CA ALA A 666 3.91 11.44 -19.43
C ALA A 666 3.21 12.80 -19.72
N THR A 667 3.95 13.83 -20.14
CA THR A 667 3.43 15.19 -20.29
C THR A 667 3.67 15.82 -21.66
N ALA A 668 4.45 15.18 -22.56
CA ALA A 668 4.72 15.64 -23.91
C ALA A 668 3.41 15.92 -24.70
N ARG A 669 3.30 17.09 -25.33
CA ARG A 669 2.03 17.55 -25.91
C ARG A 669 2.15 18.37 -27.19
N THR A 670 3.24 19.17 -27.36
CA THR A 670 3.41 19.91 -28.58
C THR A 670 3.86 19.00 -29.73
N PRO A 671 3.59 19.37 -31.00
CA PRO A 671 4.03 18.57 -32.13
C PRO A 671 5.52 18.23 -32.07
N GLU A 672 6.36 19.20 -31.69
CA GLU A 672 7.82 19.02 -31.61
C GLU A 672 8.23 18.05 -30.49
N GLN A 673 7.52 18.07 -29.34
CA GLN A 673 7.77 17.17 -28.23
C GLN A 673 7.32 15.74 -28.59
N LEU A 674 6.22 15.60 -29.28
CA LEU A 674 5.71 14.31 -29.74
C LEU A 674 6.60 13.72 -30.87
N ASP A 675 7.08 14.56 -31.78
CA ASP A 675 8.06 14.16 -32.84
C ASP A 675 9.36 13.67 -32.21
N LEU A 676 9.76 14.26 -31.07
CA LEU A 676 10.92 13.78 -30.33
C LEU A 676 10.67 12.39 -29.72
N LEU A 677 9.49 12.14 -29.12
CA LEU A 677 9.15 10.82 -28.59
C LEU A 677 9.15 9.77 -29.72
N ASP A 678 8.54 10.06 -30.86
CA ASP A 678 8.56 9.20 -32.05
C ASP A 678 9.99 8.88 -32.47
N SER A 679 10.85 9.90 -32.60
CA SER A 679 12.23 9.76 -33.04
C SER A 679 13.07 8.93 -32.06
N LEU A 680 12.83 9.08 -30.74
CA LEU A 680 13.48 8.27 -29.71
C LEU A 680 13.01 6.81 -29.76
N LEU A 681 11.71 6.59 -29.98
CA LEU A 681 11.12 5.25 -30.09
C LEU A 681 11.64 4.50 -31.32
N GLU A 682 11.77 5.20 -32.46
CA GLU A 682 12.31 4.66 -33.69
C GLU A 682 13.84 4.52 -33.69
N GLY A 683 14.54 5.17 -32.75
CA GLY A 683 16.00 5.22 -32.68
C GLY A 683 16.64 6.13 -33.73
N THR A 684 15.85 6.99 -34.39
CA THR A 684 16.34 8.00 -35.37
C THR A 684 16.97 9.21 -34.68
N HIS A 685 16.58 9.44 -33.41
CA HIS A 685 17.22 10.36 -32.50
C HIS A 685 17.64 9.63 -31.21
N THR A 686 18.75 10.08 -30.61
CA THR A 686 19.25 9.51 -29.35
C THR A 686 19.63 10.62 -28.39
N ILE A 687 19.41 10.37 -27.09
CA ILE A 687 19.94 11.19 -26.00
C ILE A 687 21.08 10.39 -25.36
N GLU A 688 22.27 10.98 -25.23
CA GLU A 688 23.44 10.30 -24.68
C GLU A 688 23.12 9.68 -23.32
N GLY A 689 23.41 8.38 -23.17
CA GLY A 689 23.17 7.62 -21.93
C GLY A 689 21.75 7.17 -21.71
N LEU A 690 20.76 7.64 -22.45
CA LEU A 690 19.37 7.20 -22.33
C LEU A 690 19.16 5.92 -23.14
N ALA A 691 18.99 4.79 -22.44
CA ALA A 691 18.54 3.55 -23.06
C ALA A 691 17.01 3.56 -23.16
N VAL A 692 16.51 3.51 -24.40
CA VAL A 692 15.05 3.36 -24.64
C VAL A 692 14.76 1.86 -24.63
N ASP A 693 14.68 1.30 -23.41
CA ASP A 693 14.37 -0.11 -23.15
C ASP A 693 12.86 -0.39 -23.24
N THR A 694 12.46 -1.64 -23.02
CA THR A 694 11.08 -2.09 -23.19
C THR A 694 10.07 -1.25 -22.41
N GLU A 695 10.36 -0.96 -21.13
CA GLU A 695 9.42 -0.18 -20.30
C GLU A 695 9.34 1.30 -20.72
N LEU A 696 10.46 1.88 -21.11
CA LEU A 696 10.46 3.25 -21.60
C LEU A 696 9.81 3.37 -23.00
N ARG A 697 9.96 2.36 -23.85
CA ARG A 697 9.24 2.27 -25.11
C ARG A 697 7.73 2.28 -24.90
N TRP A 698 7.23 1.45 -23.98
CA TRP A 698 5.80 1.44 -23.65
C TRP A 698 5.30 2.78 -23.10
N ALA A 699 6.07 3.46 -22.27
CA ALA A 699 5.71 4.80 -21.80
C ALA A 699 5.55 5.79 -22.98
N PHE A 700 6.39 5.68 -24.01
CA PHE A 700 6.24 6.51 -25.22
C PHE A 700 5.02 6.11 -26.06
N VAL A 701 4.81 4.81 -26.28
CA VAL A 701 3.67 4.27 -27.02
C VAL A 701 2.35 4.66 -26.37
N GLU A 702 2.22 4.51 -25.05
CA GLU A 702 1.02 4.91 -24.28
C GLU A 702 0.72 6.40 -24.45
N ARG A 703 1.76 7.25 -24.38
CA ARG A 703 1.57 8.70 -24.57
C ARG A 703 1.18 9.02 -26.00
N LEU A 704 1.84 8.46 -27.00
CA LEU A 704 1.53 8.68 -28.40
C LEU A 704 0.12 8.19 -28.78
N ALA A 705 -0.31 7.06 -28.19
CA ALA A 705 -1.70 6.59 -28.31
C ALA A 705 -2.70 7.56 -27.65
N ALA A 706 -2.40 8.04 -26.43
CA ALA A 706 -3.29 8.96 -25.70
C ALA A 706 -3.51 10.31 -26.39
N VAL A 707 -2.56 10.76 -27.21
CA VAL A 707 -2.70 11.97 -28.01
C VAL A 707 -3.14 11.71 -29.46
N GLY A 708 -3.46 10.46 -29.81
CA GLY A 708 -3.99 10.07 -31.12
C GLY A 708 -2.95 10.02 -32.26
N ARG A 709 -1.67 9.94 -31.91
CA ARG A 709 -0.58 9.73 -32.88
C ARG A 709 -0.43 8.27 -33.30
N PHE A 710 -0.70 7.36 -32.36
CA PHE A 710 -0.63 5.91 -32.55
C PHE A 710 -2.05 5.34 -32.55
N ASP A 711 -2.30 4.44 -33.51
CA ASP A 711 -3.52 3.66 -33.60
C ASP A 711 -3.30 2.19 -33.19
N GLU A 712 -4.25 1.32 -33.51
CA GLU A 712 -4.18 -0.11 -33.17
C GLU A 712 -2.99 -0.81 -33.83
N ALA A 713 -2.57 -0.36 -35.02
CA ALA A 713 -1.51 -1.04 -35.75
C ALA A 713 -0.12 -0.86 -35.08
N GLU A 714 0.16 0.38 -34.62
CA GLU A 714 1.39 0.69 -33.89
C GLU A 714 1.39 -0.02 -32.52
N ILE A 715 0.27 0.01 -31.79
CA ILE A 715 0.14 -0.67 -30.49
C ILE A 715 0.33 -2.18 -30.65
N ALA A 716 -0.33 -2.80 -31.64
CA ALA A 716 -0.16 -4.21 -31.93
C ALA A 716 1.28 -4.53 -32.34
N GLY A 717 1.92 -3.65 -33.12
CA GLY A 717 3.33 -3.78 -33.51
C GLY A 717 4.30 -3.79 -32.34
N GLU A 718 4.05 -2.97 -31.31
CA GLU A 718 4.87 -2.98 -30.08
C GLU A 718 4.57 -4.21 -29.22
N TYR A 719 3.31 -4.65 -29.14
CA TYR A 719 2.95 -5.88 -28.44
C TYR A 719 3.58 -7.12 -29.08
N GLU A 720 3.71 -7.17 -30.42
CA GLU A 720 4.44 -8.26 -31.09
C GLU A 720 5.92 -8.33 -30.67
N ARG A 721 6.52 -7.20 -30.21
CA ARG A 721 7.90 -7.15 -29.69
C ARG A 721 7.98 -7.60 -28.23
N ASP A 722 6.89 -7.44 -27.48
CA ASP A 722 6.81 -7.74 -26.04
C ASP A 722 5.56 -8.58 -25.74
N LYS A 723 5.52 -9.83 -26.23
CA LYS A 723 4.44 -10.80 -25.98
C LYS A 723 4.54 -11.40 -24.59
N THR A 724 4.46 -10.54 -23.58
CA THR A 724 4.49 -10.92 -22.17
C THR A 724 3.24 -10.41 -21.47
N ALA A 725 2.99 -10.87 -20.24
CA ALA A 725 1.90 -10.34 -19.42
C ALA A 725 2.02 -8.83 -19.17
N ALA A 726 3.23 -8.29 -19.04
CA ALA A 726 3.44 -6.86 -18.92
C ALA A 726 3.12 -6.12 -20.22
N GLY A 727 3.58 -6.64 -21.36
CA GLY A 727 3.25 -6.09 -22.68
C GLY A 727 1.76 -6.12 -22.97
N GLU A 728 1.03 -7.16 -22.53
CA GLU A 728 -0.44 -7.22 -22.62
C GLU A 728 -1.11 -6.10 -21.86
N ARG A 729 -0.69 -5.82 -20.60
CA ARG A 729 -1.21 -4.71 -19.81
C ARG A 729 -0.91 -3.36 -20.45
N HIS A 730 0.32 -3.13 -20.90
CA HIS A 730 0.68 -1.91 -21.61
C HIS A 730 -0.14 -1.68 -22.88
N ALA A 731 -0.33 -2.75 -23.68
CA ALA A 731 -1.16 -2.67 -24.88
C ALA A 731 -2.63 -2.37 -24.53
N ALA A 732 -3.17 -2.96 -23.46
CA ALA A 732 -4.52 -2.68 -22.97
C ALA A 732 -4.66 -1.20 -22.54
N THR A 733 -3.67 -0.67 -21.79
CA THR A 733 -3.61 0.74 -21.42
C THR A 733 -3.58 1.64 -22.67
N ALA A 734 -2.68 1.38 -23.61
CA ALA A 734 -2.54 2.18 -24.82
C ALA A 734 -3.83 2.17 -25.68
N ARG A 735 -4.48 1.02 -25.84
CA ARG A 735 -5.76 0.90 -26.55
C ARG A 735 -6.86 1.74 -25.92
N ALA A 736 -7.02 1.63 -24.60
CA ALA A 736 -8.01 2.39 -23.84
C ALA A 736 -7.70 3.90 -23.79
N ALA A 737 -6.42 4.28 -23.93
CA ALA A 737 -5.98 5.67 -23.89
C ALA A 737 -6.27 6.43 -25.19
N ARG A 738 -6.55 5.78 -26.31
CA ARG A 738 -6.83 6.45 -27.60
C ARG A 738 -7.95 7.47 -27.46
N PRO A 739 -7.82 8.70 -28.05
CA PRO A 739 -8.78 9.79 -27.88
C PRO A 739 -9.94 9.70 -28.88
N THR A 740 -10.61 8.54 -28.96
CA THR A 740 -11.77 8.32 -29.83
C THR A 740 -12.96 7.80 -29.05
N GLU A 741 -14.18 8.13 -29.51
CA GLU A 741 -15.42 7.63 -28.90
C GLU A 741 -15.47 6.10 -28.92
N GLU A 742 -15.00 5.47 -30.00
CA GLU A 742 -14.95 4.02 -30.16
C GLU A 742 -14.04 3.38 -29.11
N ALA A 743 -12.81 3.87 -28.94
CA ALA A 743 -11.86 3.32 -27.96
C ALA A 743 -12.39 3.45 -26.52
N LYS A 744 -13.04 4.58 -26.20
CA LYS A 744 -13.67 4.75 -24.87
C LYS A 744 -14.87 3.83 -24.69
N ALA A 745 -15.69 3.62 -25.70
CA ALA A 745 -16.82 2.70 -25.64
C ALA A 745 -16.37 1.24 -25.51
N GLU A 746 -15.34 0.83 -26.24
CA GLU A 746 -14.75 -0.51 -26.15
C GLU A 746 -14.15 -0.76 -24.74
N ALA A 747 -13.34 0.17 -24.23
CA ALA A 747 -12.76 0.08 -22.90
C ALA A 747 -13.85 -0.01 -21.81
N TRP A 748 -14.87 0.85 -21.87
CA TRP A 748 -16.00 0.82 -20.94
C TRP A 748 -16.74 -0.52 -21.00
N ALA A 749 -17.09 -0.99 -22.19
CA ALA A 749 -17.82 -2.25 -22.38
C ALA A 749 -17.00 -3.45 -21.87
N SER A 750 -15.69 -3.46 -22.10
CA SER A 750 -14.82 -4.55 -21.63
C SER A 750 -14.79 -4.68 -20.10
N VAL A 751 -14.89 -3.55 -19.38
CA VAL A 751 -14.86 -3.50 -17.91
C VAL A 751 -16.25 -3.70 -17.30
N ILE A 752 -17.29 -3.09 -17.89
CA ILE A 752 -18.65 -3.08 -17.30
C ILE A 752 -19.51 -4.24 -17.80
N ASP A 753 -19.53 -4.48 -19.11
CA ASP A 753 -20.45 -5.47 -19.74
C ASP A 753 -19.88 -6.90 -19.72
N SER A 754 -18.62 -7.07 -19.32
CA SER A 754 -17.92 -8.34 -19.24
C SER A 754 -17.28 -8.55 -17.86
N ASP A 755 -17.22 -9.81 -17.41
CA ASP A 755 -16.54 -10.26 -16.19
C ASP A 755 -15.30 -11.12 -16.49
N LYS A 756 -14.78 -11.04 -17.72
CA LYS A 756 -13.72 -11.93 -18.20
C LYS A 756 -12.32 -11.40 -18.01
N LEU A 757 -12.17 -10.09 -17.84
CA LEU A 757 -10.85 -9.50 -17.66
C LEU A 757 -10.24 -9.93 -16.32
N PRO A 758 -8.97 -10.37 -16.30
CA PRO A 758 -8.23 -10.48 -15.05
C PRO A 758 -8.10 -9.12 -14.37
N ASN A 759 -7.92 -9.13 -13.06
CA ASN A 759 -7.73 -7.91 -12.24
C ASN A 759 -6.69 -6.94 -12.83
N ALA A 760 -5.49 -7.43 -13.17
CA ALA A 760 -4.41 -6.59 -13.66
C ALA A 760 -4.68 -5.99 -15.06
N VAL A 761 -5.37 -6.74 -15.93
CA VAL A 761 -5.76 -6.21 -17.25
C VAL A 761 -6.91 -5.21 -17.10
N GLN A 762 -7.87 -5.45 -16.20
CA GLN A 762 -8.92 -4.50 -15.89
C GLN A 762 -8.37 -3.18 -15.37
N GLU A 763 -7.42 -3.24 -14.42
CA GLU A 763 -6.73 -2.05 -13.92
C GLU A 763 -6.03 -1.28 -15.05
N ALA A 764 -5.34 -1.98 -15.95
CA ALA A 764 -4.68 -1.40 -17.11
C ALA A 764 -5.66 -0.69 -18.06
N VAL A 765 -6.81 -1.31 -18.36
CA VAL A 765 -7.87 -0.70 -19.17
C VAL A 765 -8.45 0.55 -18.50
N ILE A 766 -8.75 0.49 -17.21
CA ILE A 766 -9.26 1.63 -16.44
C ILE A 766 -8.23 2.78 -16.43
N GLY A 767 -6.95 2.48 -16.20
CA GLY A 767 -5.87 3.48 -16.23
C GLY A 767 -5.72 4.15 -17.59
N GLY A 768 -5.85 3.36 -18.67
CA GLY A 768 -5.87 3.89 -20.05
C GLY A 768 -7.12 4.70 -20.38
N PHE A 769 -8.28 4.28 -19.87
CA PHE A 769 -9.56 4.99 -20.11
C PHE A 769 -9.55 6.41 -19.56
N VAL A 770 -9.01 6.62 -18.35
CA VAL A 770 -9.02 7.91 -17.65
C VAL A 770 -7.82 8.75 -18.06
N GLN A 771 -7.99 9.62 -19.05
CA GLN A 771 -6.95 10.51 -19.56
C GLN A 771 -7.27 11.98 -19.26
N THR A 772 -6.33 12.70 -18.66
CA THR A 772 -6.50 14.09 -18.22
C THR A 772 -6.70 15.08 -19.38
N ASP A 773 -6.16 14.77 -20.55
CA ASP A 773 -6.30 15.55 -21.78
C ASP A 773 -7.64 15.30 -22.52
N GLN A 774 -8.49 14.36 -22.05
CA GLN A 774 -9.69 13.88 -22.75
C GLN A 774 -10.98 14.09 -21.95
N ARG A 775 -11.05 15.16 -21.13
CA ARG A 775 -12.17 15.42 -20.20
C ARG A 775 -13.53 15.50 -20.89
N GLU A 776 -13.60 16.13 -22.07
CA GLU A 776 -14.84 16.26 -22.83
C GLU A 776 -15.33 14.91 -23.34
N LEU A 777 -14.40 14.04 -23.79
CA LEU A 777 -14.70 12.70 -24.25
C LEU A 777 -15.17 11.79 -23.10
N LEU A 778 -14.69 12.03 -21.87
CA LEU A 778 -15.07 11.28 -20.68
C LEU A 778 -16.36 11.79 -20.01
N ALA A 779 -16.78 13.02 -20.27
CA ALA A 779 -17.94 13.64 -19.63
C ALA A 779 -19.23 12.79 -19.72
N PRO A 780 -19.58 12.17 -20.88
CA PRO A 780 -20.79 11.33 -21.00
C PRO A 780 -20.80 10.09 -20.11
N TYR A 781 -19.61 9.65 -19.64
CA TYR A 781 -19.49 8.49 -18.77
C TYR A 781 -19.80 8.79 -17.31
N THR A 782 -19.94 10.06 -16.93
CA THR A 782 -20.34 10.46 -15.57
C THR A 782 -21.71 9.87 -15.21
N ASP A 783 -22.71 10.01 -16.07
CA ASP A 783 -24.04 9.45 -15.83
C ASP A 783 -24.01 7.93 -15.84
N LYS A 784 -23.35 7.33 -16.83
CA LYS A 784 -23.20 5.88 -16.95
C LYS A 784 -22.56 5.24 -15.71
N TYR A 785 -21.58 5.91 -15.11
CA TYR A 785 -20.93 5.42 -13.88
C TYR A 785 -21.94 5.25 -12.74
N PHE A 786 -22.73 6.30 -12.46
CA PHE A 786 -23.72 6.25 -11.38
C PHE A 786 -24.89 5.28 -11.67
N GLU A 787 -25.20 5.02 -12.94
CA GLU A 787 -26.22 4.03 -13.34
C GLU A 787 -25.79 2.59 -13.04
N VAL A 788 -24.53 2.24 -13.25
CA VAL A 788 -24.05 0.85 -13.15
C VAL A 788 -23.43 0.50 -11.81
N LEU A 789 -22.92 1.49 -11.05
CA LEU A 789 -22.05 1.27 -9.90
C LEU A 789 -22.61 0.29 -8.86
N LYS A 790 -23.89 0.45 -8.47
CA LYS A 790 -24.49 -0.45 -7.48
C LYS A 790 -24.59 -1.88 -7.98
N SER A 791 -25.00 -2.09 -9.24
CA SER A 791 -25.11 -3.43 -9.81
C SER A 791 -23.76 -4.12 -9.96
N VAL A 792 -22.71 -3.36 -10.29
CA VAL A 792 -21.32 -3.85 -10.32
C VAL A 792 -20.89 -4.29 -8.94
N TRP A 793 -21.09 -3.47 -7.94
CA TRP A 793 -20.72 -3.79 -6.55
C TRP A 793 -21.43 -5.05 -6.03
N ASP A 794 -22.71 -5.21 -6.35
CA ASP A 794 -23.52 -6.34 -5.90
C ASP A 794 -23.20 -7.67 -6.64
N SER A 795 -22.52 -7.61 -7.80
CA SER A 795 -22.36 -8.78 -8.68
C SER A 795 -20.91 -9.21 -8.94
N ARG A 796 -19.92 -8.35 -8.69
CA ARG A 796 -18.49 -8.62 -8.92
C ARG A 796 -17.81 -9.04 -7.61
N SER A 797 -16.60 -9.62 -7.71
CA SER A 797 -15.76 -9.80 -6.54
C SER A 797 -15.37 -8.44 -5.95
N HIS A 798 -14.94 -8.44 -4.69
CA HIS A 798 -14.63 -7.19 -3.99
C HIS A 798 -13.56 -6.38 -4.73
N GLU A 799 -12.47 -7.02 -5.11
CA GLU A 799 -11.35 -6.37 -5.81
C GLU A 799 -11.78 -5.76 -7.14
N ILE A 800 -12.47 -6.53 -7.97
CA ILE A 800 -12.96 -6.06 -9.28
C ILE A 800 -13.94 -4.89 -9.12
N ALA A 801 -14.85 -4.97 -8.16
CA ALA A 801 -15.81 -3.91 -7.88
C ALA A 801 -15.14 -2.64 -7.35
N GLN A 802 -14.11 -2.78 -6.50
CA GLN A 802 -13.32 -1.67 -5.95
C GLN A 802 -12.54 -0.94 -7.05
N GLN A 803 -11.86 -1.66 -7.93
CA GLN A 803 -11.15 -1.08 -9.08
C GLN A 803 -12.10 -0.21 -9.94
N ILE A 804 -13.31 -0.70 -10.20
CA ILE A 804 -14.33 0.04 -10.96
C ILE A 804 -14.84 1.25 -10.18
N ALA A 805 -15.18 1.07 -8.90
CA ALA A 805 -15.75 2.12 -8.06
C ALA A 805 -14.81 3.32 -7.90
N ILE A 806 -13.51 3.06 -7.76
CA ILE A 806 -12.48 4.10 -7.60
C ILE A 806 -12.02 4.61 -8.98
N GLY A 807 -11.65 3.70 -9.87
CA GLY A 807 -10.94 4.03 -11.09
C GLY A 807 -11.80 4.69 -12.15
N LEU A 808 -13.10 4.38 -12.24
CA LEU A 808 -14.02 4.99 -13.17
C LEU A 808 -14.83 6.16 -12.58
N TYR A 809 -14.63 6.51 -11.30
CA TYR A 809 -15.24 7.69 -10.72
C TYR A 809 -14.87 8.94 -11.54
N PRO A 810 -15.81 9.86 -11.84
CA PRO A 810 -15.57 11.01 -12.71
C PRO A 810 -14.73 12.10 -12.04
N SER A 811 -13.58 11.75 -11.50
CA SER A 811 -12.64 12.63 -10.78
C SER A 811 -12.10 13.79 -11.61
N LEU A 812 -12.04 13.62 -12.94
CA LEU A 812 -11.61 14.65 -13.89
C LEU A 812 -12.70 15.69 -14.18
N GLN A 813 -13.95 15.41 -13.87
CA GLN A 813 -15.08 16.34 -14.00
C GLN A 813 -15.18 17.18 -12.71
N VAL A 814 -14.17 18.04 -12.48
CA VAL A 814 -14.08 18.88 -11.28
C VAL A 814 -15.14 19.99 -11.37
N SER A 815 -16.29 19.75 -10.76
CA SER A 815 -17.43 20.67 -10.79
C SER A 815 -18.36 20.50 -9.59
N GLN A 816 -19.15 21.54 -9.26
CA GLN A 816 -20.21 21.46 -8.27
C GLN A 816 -21.31 20.46 -8.70
N GLU A 817 -21.49 20.27 -10.01
CA GLU A 817 -22.44 19.31 -10.55
C GLU A 817 -22.04 17.88 -10.19
N THR A 818 -20.78 17.51 -10.35
CA THR A 818 -20.25 16.19 -9.97
C THR A 818 -20.48 15.91 -8.46
N LEU A 819 -20.22 16.90 -7.60
CA LEU A 819 -20.50 16.77 -6.16
C LEU A 819 -21.98 16.52 -5.90
N THR A 820 -22.86 17.30 -6.52
CA THR A 820 -24.31 17.18 -6.34
C THR A 820 -24.84 15.83 -6.84
N ARG A 821 -24.33 15.33 -7.98
CA ARG A 821 -24.68 14.01 -8.51
C ARG A 821 -24.25 12.89 -7.57
N THR A 822 -23.04 12.99 -7.04
CA THR A 822 -22.52 12.01 -6.07
C THR A 822 -23.38 11.98 -4.81
N ASP A 823 -23.70 13.15 -4.25
CA ASP A 823 -24.56 13.25 -3.06
C ASP A 823 -25.97 12.68 -3.31
N THR A 824 -26.53 12.99 -4.49
CA THR A 824 -27.84 12.46 -4.89
C THR A 824 -27.83 10.95 -5.02
N TRP A 825 -26.77 10.39 -5.63
CA TRP A 825 -26.62 8.96 -5.79
C TRP A 825 -26.45 8.25 -4.44
N LEU A 826 -25.59 8.75 -3.54
CA LEU A 826 -25.41 8.20 -2.20
C LEU A 826 -26.71 8.15 -1.40
N ALA A 827 -27.52 9.21 -1.49
CA ALA A 827 -28.82 9.28 -0.83
C ALA A 827 -29.86 8.31 -1.42
N ALA A 828 -29.87 8.14 -2.75
CA ALA A 828 -30.86 7.31 -3.46
C ALA A 828 -30.50 5.82 -3.46
N ALA A 829 -29.25 5.48 -3.73
CA ALA A 829 -28.78 4.10 -3.86
C ALA A 829 -28.63 3.39 -2.51
N GLN A 830 -28.42 4.13 -1.44
CA GLN A 830 -28.18 3.60 -0.09
C GLN A 830 -27.20 2.40 -0.10
N PRO A 831 -25.98 2.59 -0.62
CA PRO A 831 -25.01 1.52 -0.74
C PRO A 831 -24.59 0.99 0.64
N ASN A 832 -23.94 -0.18 0.67
CA ASN A 832 -23.31 -0.65 1.92
C ASN A 832 -22.19 0.33 2.36
N ALA A 833 -21.70 0.15 3.58
CA ALA A 833 -20.74 1.08 4.18
C ALA A 833 -19.43 1.16 3.38
N ALA A 834 -18.94 0.04 2.83
CA ALA A 834 -17.70 -0.02 2.07
C ALA A 834 -17.82 0.80 0.76
N LEU A 835 -18.85 0.55 -0.06
CA LEU A 835 -19.07 1.32 -1.28
C LEU A 835 -19.33 2.80 -1.00
N ALA A 836 -20.12 3.11 0.05
CA ALA A 836 -20.36 4.48 0.48
C ALA A 836 -19.06 5.20 0.83
N ARG A 837 -18.13 4.51 1.51
CA ARG A 837 -16.82 5.02 1.84
C ARG A 837 -16.03 5.39 0.58
N LEU A 838 -15.85 4.47 -0.36
CA LEU A 838 -15.04 4.67 -1.57
C LEU A 838 -15.58 5.84 -2.43
N VAL A 839 -16.89 5.92 -2.60
CA VAL A 839 -17.54 7.00 -3.35
C VAL A 839 -17.39 8.34 -2.64
N SER A 840 -17.49 8.38 -1.31
CA SER A 840 -17.32 9.60 -0.51
C SER A 840 -15.86 10.09 -0.54
N GLU A 841 -14.89 9.18 -0.55
CA GLU A 841 -13.47 9.50 -0.71
C GLU A 841 -13.18 10.14 -2.07
N SER A 842 -13.72 9.57 -3.13
CA SER A 842 -13.59 10.10 -4.50
C SER A 842 -14.24 11.48 -4.62
N ARG A 843 -15.43 11.65 -4.04
CA ARG A 843 -16.13 12.95 -3.94
C ARG A 843 -15.28 14.02 -3.24
N ALA A 844 -14.66 13.65 -2.11
CA ALA A 844 -13.81 14.57 -1.36
C ALA A 844 -12.57 15.03 -2.18
N GLY A 845 -12.07 14.18 -3.09
CA GLY A 845 -11.04 14.55 -4.06
C GLY A 845 -11.47 15.67 -4.99
N VAL A 846 -12.70 15.60 -5.53
CA VAL A 846 -13.28 16.65 -6.38
C VAL A 846 -13.52 17.95 -5.59
N GLU A 847 -14.04 17.84 -4.36
CA GLU A 847 -14.24 19.01 -3.49
C GLU A 847 -12.93 19.73 -3.17
N ARG A 848 -11.86 18.97 -2.87
CA ARG A 848 -10.52 19.52 -2.65
C ARG A 848 -9.99 20.21 -3.91
N ALA A 849 -10.14 19.60 -5.07
CA ALA A 849 -9.72 20.17 -6.34
C ALA A 849 -10.41 21.51 -6.61
N LEU A 850 -11.73 21.62 -6.37
CA LEU A 850 -12.46 22.90 -6.49
C LEU A 850 -11.93 23.99 -5.56
N LYS A 851 -11.61 23.66 -4.30
CA LYS A 851 -11.04 24.62 -3.36
C LYS A 851 -9.65 25.09 -3.81
N ALA A 852 -8.80 24.17 -4.27
CA ALA A 852 -7.46 24.49 -4.76
C ALA A 852 -7.50 25.33 -6.04
N GLN A 853 -8.42 25.01 -6.99
CA GLN A 853 -8.63 25.82 -8.20
C GLN A 853 -9.06 27.26 -7.86
N ALA A 854 -9.93 27.42 -6.87
CA ALA A 854 -10.37 28.74 -6.42
C ALA A 854 -9.20 29.55 -5.81
N ALA A 855 -8.33 28.89 -5.02
CA ALA A 855 -7.14 29.53 -4.46
C ALA A 855 -6.14 29.91 -5.56
N ASP A 856 -5.92 29.03 -6.54
CA ASP A 856 -5.03 29.32 -7.69
C ASP A 856 -5.56 30.43 -8.59
N ALA A 857 -6.88 30.49 -8.79
CA ALA A 857 -7.52 31.56 -9.55
C ALA A 857 -7.49 32.93 -8.83
N ALA A 858 -7.44 32.94 -7.51
CA ALA A 858 -7.35 34.16 -6.71
C ALA A 858 -5.92 34.74 -6.63
N ALA A 859 -4.90 33.96 -6.98
CA ALA A 859 -3.51 34.40 -7.03
C ALA A 859 -3.30 35.20 -8.33
N GLU A 860 -2.85 36.44 -8.21
CA GLU A 860 -2.56 37.35 -9.35
C GLU A 860 -1.26 36.98 -10.10
#